data_d8d995402148e37726f64b719e67da97
#
_entry.id   d8d995402148e37726f64b719e67da97
#
_cell.length_a   1.000
_cell.length_b   1.000
_cell.length_c   1.000
_cell.angle_alpha   90.00
_cell.angle_beta   90.00
_cell.angle_gamma   90.00
#
_symmetry.space_group_name_H-M   'P 1'
#
loop_
_entity.id
_entity.type
_entity.pdbx_description
1 polymer ?
#
loop_
_entity_poly.entity_id
_entity_poly.type
_entity_poly.pdbx_seq_one_letter_code
_entity_poly.pdbx_strand_id
1 'polypeptide(L)'
;MEEWDFLRWLPHVQTDLGSPSLSVYVGRSSIREGIEKLQYLMHGRSELISAQSIPSSFADPAILAIFDTSDSGLDGEINRLLAGSQRLKVHGLVVAPDRTGVQFDALVKFDDATGLAQYEQHGGPPLRNVVFDGIAKHVAEGAARRLAALSVEEPRGLEIPTSVRLLDLLNLPEPTGDLIAERWQGSTRDLTRRKGVSSIVGHDGTGNVDLVLGQDLPNLLVAGAPGTGKSEFLLTLLAGLAAEQGPDDVRFIIIGFKGIQDFTIISKLPHTLDVVGNLGVRSFERAMRMMRNEVGRREIVLERAGAANIDAYRSMHRKGHQRAQQPLPRLIVIADEFAELKSQAPDQYDRLVSLTRLGRALGMHLILSTQSPAGVVNRQLEATIPVRSSFMLIGPALSNEVIGDPAAGMLPMSARGRAFVSTQGASPVEVQMARVAGGRPDAAIEEPMLDVYPESLAETSQSHLRKAGSPFDPPDEETDLWGLMEACCDAAAKLGYAENSVPWAGPLPDEVLLSGSVDDEGHPVVGTVDDPDGVLSDRPIHRDYSIKLGEGHLCVFGTSGSGRSTALVSSAVALSLAAQPLHLFGIDNSNGGLSLLNELPNCGGLSPRDHQLSRRILTHLQSEVTTRHNTFESVGVANIKEYQGLADRLEMPNLLLAIDRLDSLVTEARSAEPTANAAQANLILIQKLLSEGSAIGLTVLASFGPVLPSGALMEHFRHRLLLRMSSRDDYSAFGISSSNISDEMIDTFSPGRALSSDGNSEVQFGVIG
;
A
#
# COMPACT_ATOMS: atom_id res chain seq x y z
N MET A 1 -33.09 45.64 -6.73
CA MET A 1 -32.89 44.22 -6.37
C MET A 1 -34.14 43.36 -6.66
N GLU A 2 -35.32 43.80 -6.31
CA GLU A 2 -36.56 43.03 -6.54
C GLU A 2 -36.88 42.81 -8.03
N GLU A 3 -36.34 43.62 -8.90
CA GLU A 3 -36.66 43.55 -10.34
C GLU A 3 -35.96 42.42 -11.08
N TRP A 4 -34.79 42.03 -10.62
CA TRP A 4 -33.97 40.95 -11.23
C TRP A 4 -34.03 39.63 -10.48
N ASP A 5 -34.82 39.51 -9.44
CA ASP A 5 -34.86 38.34 -8.55
C ASP A 5 -35.30 37.05 -9.29
N PHE A 6 -36.00 37.18 -10.40
CA PHE A 6 -36.40 36.05 -11.23
C PHE A 6 -35.21 35.36 -11.94
N LEU A 7 -34.10 36.06 -12.13
CA LEU A 7 -32.90 35.47 -12.78
C LEU A 7 -32.36 34.25 -12.00
N ARG A 8 -32.55 34.21 -10.67
CA ARG A 8 -32.14 33.07 -9.85
C ARG A 8 -32.77 31.75 -10.27
N TRP A 9 -33.91 31.79 -10.94
CA TRP A 9 -34.61 30.61 -11.44
C TRP A 9 -34.14 30.15 -12.81
N LEU A 10 -33.32 30.91 -13.50
CA LEU A 10 -32.82 30.54 -14.82
C LEU A 10 -31.70 29.51 -14.68
N PRO A 11 -31.74 28.39 -15.42
CA PRO A 11 -30.70 27.38 -15.41
C PRO A 11 -29.33 27.93 -15.85
N HIS A 12 -29.29 29.01 -16.61
CA HIS A 12 -28.08 29.69 -17.07
C HIS A 12 -27.29 30.42 -15.95
N VAL A 13 -27.89 30.64 -14.77
CA VAL A 13 -27.30 31.33 -13.63
C VAL A 13 -26.81 30.33 -12.56
N GLN A 14 -27.27 29.09 -12.67
CA GLN A 14 -26.87 28.00 -11.76
C GLN A 14 -25.54 27.44 -12.25
N THR A 15 -24.48 27.68 -11.50
CA THR A 15 -23.20 26.99 -11.68
C THR A 15 -23.18 25.83 -10.70
N ASP A 16 -23.09 24.61 -11.23
CA ASP A 16 -22.95 23.29 -10.56
C ASP A 16 -24.18 22.75 -9.82
N LEU A 17 -24.55 21.54 -10.20
CA LEU A 17 -25.51 20.67 -9.55
C LEU A 17 -25.10 20.43 -8.10
N GLY A 18 -25.80 21.06 -7.14
CA GLY A 18 -25.67 20.80 -5.72
C GLY A 18 -25.24 21.93 -4.81
N SER A 19 -24.82 23.09 -5.33
CA SER A 19 -24.62 24.31 -4.56
C SER A 19 -25.33 25.47 -5.20
N PRO A 20 -26.20 26.21 -4.50
CA PRO A 20 -26.78 27.43 -5.00
C PRO A 20 -25.73 28.56 -4.92
N SER A 21 -24.71 28.52 -5.71
CA SER A 21 -23.81 29.65 -5.90
C SER A 21 -24.44 30.54 -6.96
N LEU A 22 -25.41 31.33 -6.57
CA LEU A 22 -25.98 32.40 -7.37
C LEU A 22 -24.84 33.32 -7.81
N SER A 23 -24.64 33.46 -9.13
CA SER A 23 -23.77 34.48 -9.71
C SER A 23 -24.42 35.85 -9.65
N VAL A 24 -25.12 36.18 -8.55
CA VAL A 24 -25.81 37.44 -8.32
C VAL A 24 -25.15 38.16 -7.15
N TYR A 25 -24.55 39.28 -7.43
CA TYR A 25 -23.79 40.06 -6.47
C TYR A 25 -24.54 41.35 -6.13
N VAL A 26 -24.73 41.62 -4.84
CA VAL A 26 -25.54 42.78 -4.37
C VAL A 26 -24.72 43.60 -3.38
N GLY A 27 -24.68 44.92 -3.62
CA GLY A 27 -23.88 45.84 -2.83
C GLY A 27 -22.44 45.99 -3.32
N ARG A 28 -21.82 47.13 -3.00
CA ARG A 28 -20.55 47.58 -3.59
C ARG A 28 -19.39 46.59 -3.40
N SER A 29 -19.27 45.98 -2.23
CA SER A 29 -18.22 44.98 -1.93
C SER A 29 -18.44 43.67 -2.71
N SER A 30 -19.69 43.21 -2.79
CA SER A 30 -20.07 41.99 -3.48
C SER A 30 -19.95 42.14 -4.99
N ILE A 31 -20.32 43.31 -5.56
CA ILE A 31 -20.11 43.58 -6.99
C ILE A 31 -18.63 43.55 -7.36
N ARG A 32 -17.73 44.05 -6.52
CA ARG A 32 -16.28 43.92 -6.74
C ARG A 32 -15.82 42.50 -6.76
N GLU A 33 -16.28 41.68 -5.81
CA GLU A 33 -16.01 40.24 -5.81
C GLU A 33 -16.47 39.58 -7.12
N GLY A 34 -17.67 39.96 -7.63
CA GLY A 34 -18.16 39.48 -8.92
C GLY A 34 -17.27 39.90 -10.10
N ILE A 35 -16.82 41.17 -10.10
CA ILE A 35 -15.88 41.67 -11.10
C ILE A 35 -14.54 40.91 -11.05
N GLU A 36 -13.97 40.66 -9.86
CA GLU A 36 -12.76 39.91 -9.70
C GLU A 36 -12.87 38.45 -10.18
N LYS A 37 -14.00 37.80 -9.89
CA LYS A 37 -14.27 36.45 -10.41
C LYS A 37 -14.39 36.44 -11.93
N LEU A 38 -15.09 37.42 -12.52
CA LEU A 38 -15.19 37.51 -13.95
C LEU A 38 -13.84 37.81 -14.63
N GLN A 39 -13.01 38.66 -14.01
CA GLN A 39 -11.62 38.90 -14.46
C GLN A 39 -10.78 37.61 -14.44
N TYR A 40 -10.91 36.80 -13.39
CA TYR A 40 -10.24 35.51 -13.29
C TYR A 40 -10.64 34.56 -14.42
N LEU A 41 -11.95 34.43 -14.68
CA LEU A 41 -12.47 33.63 -15.80
C LEU A 41 -11.96 34.11 -17.15
N MET A 42 -11.93 35.44 -17.35
CA MET A 42 -11.45 36.04 -18.59
C MET A 42 -9.94 35.81 -18.77
N HIS A 43 -9.17 35.86 -17.69
CA HIS A 43 -7.73 35.57 -17.73
C HIS A 43 -7.48 34.12 -18.18
N GLY A 44 -8.17 33.14 -17.58
CA GLY A 44 -8.09 31.74 -18.01
C GLY A 44 -8.47 31.53 -19.47
N ARG A 45 -9.55 32.17 -19.96
CA ARG A 45 -9.93 32.14 -21.39
C ARG A 45 -8.86 32.79 -22.29
N SER A 46 -8.21 33.84 -21.84
CA SER A 46 -7.15 34.51 -22.59
C SER A 46 -5.89 33.64 -22.73
N GLU A 47 -5.55 32.94 -21.69
CA GLU A 47 -4.42 31.97 -21.70
C GLU A 47 -4.70 30.81 -22.67
N LEU A 48 -5.91 30.27 -22.66
CA LEU A 48 -6.31 29.20 -23.57
C LEU A 48 -6.24 29.64 -25.06
N ILE A 49 -6.66 30.87 -25.36
CA ILE A 49 -6.57 31.43 -26.74
C ILE A 49 -5.10 31.64 -27.14
N SER A 50 -4.25 32.09 -26.25
CA SER A 50 -2.84 32.32 -26.54
C SER A 50 -2.02 31.04 -26.69
N ALA A 51 -2.45 29.94 -26.09
CA ALA A 51 -1.82 28.63 -26.19
C ALA A 51 -2.18 27.86 -27.49
N GLN A 52 -3.27 28.21 -28.15
CA GLN A 52 -3.72 27.56 -29.39
C GLN A 52 -3.20 28.31 -30.63
N SER A 53 -2.36 27.68 -31.41
CA SER A 53 -1.78 28.24 -32.65
C SER A 53 -2.77 28.33 -33.83
N ILE A 54 -4.05 27.99 -33.68
CA ILE A 54 -5.11 28.04 -34.70
C ILE A 54 -6.42 28.52 -34.05
N PRO A 55 -7.11 29.54 -34.56
CA PRO A 55 -8.41 29.97 -34.06
C PRO A 55 -9.50 29.02 -34.58
N SER A 56 -9.61 27.83 -34.01
CA SER A 56 -10.83 27.04 -34.09
C SER A 56 -11.78 27.52 -33.01
N SER A 57 -13.06 27.65 -33.34
CA SER A 57 -14.14 28.19 -32.53
C SER A 57 -14.00 27.80 -31.06
N PHE A 58 -13.80 28.81 -30.22
CA PHE A 58 -13.82 28.68 -28.77
C PHE A 58 -15.13 28.00 -28.35
N ALA A 59 -15.06 26.82 -27.76
CA ALA A 59 -16.22 25.98 -27.49
C ALA A 59 -17.04 26.47 -26.27
N ASP A 60 -16.43 27.28 -25.40
CA ASP A 60 -17.08 27.76 -24.19
C ASP A 60 -18.32 28.63 -24.47
N PRO A 61 -19.37 28.51 -23.66
CA PRO A 61 -20.58 29.31 -23.78
C PRO A 61 -20.28 30.80 -23.59
N ALA A 62 -21.06 31.67 -24.29
CA ALA A 62 -20.95 33.09 -24.09
C ALA A 62 -21.46 33.48 -22.69
N ILE A 63 -20.73 34.40 -22.04
CA ILE A 63 -21.13 34.96 -20.74
C ILE A 63 -21.77 36.32 -20.97
N LEU A 64 -22.98 36.53 -20.45
CA LEU A 64 -23.62 37.82 -20.37
C LEU A 64 -23.57 38.33 -18.94
N ALA A 65 -22.74 39.37 -18.70
CA ALA A 65 -22.68 40.05 -17.42
C ALA A 65 -23.66 41.25 -17.40
N ILE A 66 -24.63 41.23 -16.50
CA ILE A 66 -25.62 42.29 -16.35
C ILE A 66 -25.23 43.16 -15.16
N PHE A 67 -25.00 44.43 -15.40
CA PHE A 67 -24.69 45.45 -14.38
C PHE A 67 -25.89 46.39 -14.25
N ASP A 68 -26.69 46.25 -13.21
CA ASP A 68 -27.75 47.18 -12.84
C ASP A 68 -27.17 48.10 -11.74
N THR A 69 -26.71 49.28 -12.15
CA THR A 69 -26.03 50.20 -11.26
C THR A 69 -26.38 51.67 -11.54
N SER A 70 -26.73 52.37 -10.48
CA SER A 70 -26.76 53.85 -10.44
C SER A 70 -25.46 54.46 -9.91
N ASP A 71 -24.45 53.64 -9.61
CA ASP A 71 -23.19 54.09 -8.98
C ASP A 71 -22.10 54.30 -10.05
N SER A 72 -21.89 55.58 -10.42
CA SER A 72 -20.87 56.01 -11.37
C SER A 72 -19.43 55.69 -10.92
N GLY A 73 -19.23 55.30 -9.66
CA GLY A 73 -17.92 54.92 -9.13
C GLY A 73 -17.37 53.60 -9.66
N LEU A 74 -18.20 52.77 -10.32
CA LEU A 74 -17.81 51.49 -10.91
C LEU A 74 -17.51 51.57 -12.41
N ASP A 75 -17.81 52.68 -13.06
CA ASP A 75 -17.68 52.83 -14.52
C ASP A 75 -16.28 52.49 -15.03
N GLY A 76 -15.23 52.91 -14.27
CA GLY A 76 -13.84 52.64 -14.62
C GLY A 76 -13.43 51.19 -14.46
N GLU A 77 -14.05 50.45 -13.53
CA GLU A 77 -13.80 49.03 -13.30
C GLU A 77 -14.50 48.22 -14.38
N ILE A 78 -15.75 48.56 -14.72
CA ILE A 78 -16.55 47.93 -15.78
C ILE A 78 -15.89 48.15 -17.15
N ASN A 79 -15.42 49.38 -17.46
CA ASN A 79 -14.72 49.67 -18.71
C ASN A 79 -13.44 48.82 -18.86
N ARG A 80 -12.67 48.67 -17.81
CA ARG A 80 -11.46 47.83 -17.84
C ARG A 80 -11.79 46.36 -18.03
N LEU A 81 -12.84 45.90 -17.41
CA LEU A 81 -13.30 44.52 -17.51
C LEU A 81 -13.77 44.19 -18.93
N LEU A 82 -14.60 45.05 -19.51
CA LEU A 82 -15.20 44.83 -20.81
C LEU A 82 -14.26 45.15 -21.98
N ALA A 83 -13.14 45.82 -21.76
CA ALA A 83 -12.17 46.14 -22.80
C ALA A 83 -11.60 44.86 -23.44
N GLY A 84 -11.98 44.61 -24.72
CA GLY A 84 -11.54 43.42 -25.46
C GLY A 84 -12.22 42.10 -25.08
N SER A 85 -13.25 42.14 -24.23
CA SER A 85 -13.98 40.95 -23.72
C SER A 85 -14.72 40.17 -24.81
N GLN A 86 -15.05 40.79 -25.91
CA GLN A 86 -15.75 40.16 -27.06
C GLN A 86 -14.99 38.95 -27.64
N ARG A 87 -13.66 39.04 -27.68
CA ARG A 87 -12.79 37.92 -28.14
C ARG A 87 -12.86 36.71 -27.21
N LEU A 88 -13.24 36.95 -25.94
CA LEU A 88 -13.39 35.92 -24.89
C LEU A 88 -14.83 35.46 -24.76
N LYS A 89 -15.74 35.86 -25.69
CA LYS A 89 -17.20 35.62 -25.63
C LYS A 89 -17.83 36.13 -24.31
N VAL A 90 -17.36 37.25 -23.79
CA VAL A 90 -17.92 37.93 -22.62
C VAL A 90 -18.56 39.23 -23.07
N HIS A 91 -19.83 39.39 -22.80
CA HIS A 91 -20.65 40.53 -23.18
C HIS A 91 -21.18 41.24 -21.93
N GLY A 92 -21.19 42.55 -21.91
CA GLY A 92 -21.74 43.36 -20.82
C GLY A 92 -23.05 44.01 -21.20
N LEU A 93 -24.06 43.96 -20.34
CA LEU A 93 -25.28 44.76 -20.38
C LEU A 93 -25.30 45.67 -19.15
N VAL A 94 -25.24 46.98 -19.35
CA VAL A 94 -25.27 47.96 -18.26
C VAL A 94 -26.62 48.69 -18.28
N VAL A 95 -27.33 48.60 -17.16
CA VAL A 95 -28.60 49.30 -16.94
C VAL A 95 -28.36 50.44 -15.96
N ALA A 96 -28.63 51.66 -16.35
CA ALA A 96 -28.42 52.84 -15.52
C ALA A 96 -29.52 53.88 -15.73
N PRO A 97 -29.93 54.63 -14.68
CA PRO A 97 -31.00 55.63 -14.79
C PRO A 97 -30.59 56.86 -15.62
N ASP A 98 -29.31 57.16 -15.69
CA ASP A 98 -28.75 58.31 -16.37
C ASP A 98 -27.53 57.94 -17.22
N ARG A 99 -26.85 58.94 -17.85
CA ARG A 99 -25.61 58.72 -18.57
C ARG A 99 -24.54 58.14 -17.66
N THR A 100 -24.02 56.98 -18.06
CA THR A 100 -22.88 56.37 -17.39
C THR A 100 -21.56 56.74 -18.11
N GLY A 101 -20.44 56.66 -17.43
CA GLY A 101 -19.11 56.74 -18.01
C GLY A 101 -18.64 55.46 -18.70
N VAL A 102 -19.49 54.46 -18.80
CA VAL A 102 -19.15 53.18 -19.45
C VAL A 102 -19.15 53.34 -20.98
N GLN A 103 -18.11 52.84 -21.62
CA GLN A 103 -18.01 52.75 -23.09
C GLN A 103 -18.88 51.60 -23.57
N PHE A 104 -19.62 51.84 -24.66
CA PHE A 104 -20.59 50.91 -25.22
C PHE A 104 -20.45 50.77 -26.74
N ASP A 105 -20.76 49.61 -27.27
CA ASP A 105 -20.88 49.38 -28.70
C ASP A 105 -22.30 49.75 -29.20
N ALA A 106 -23.29 49.60 -28.34
CA ALA A 106 -24.68 50.01 -28.60
C ALA A 106 -25.33 50.60 -27.34
N LEU A 107 -26.19 51.60 -27.52
CA LEU A 107 -26.90 52.29 -26.44
C LEU A 107 -28.38 52.38 -26.77
N VAL A 108 -29.20 52.01 -25.81
CA VAL A 108 -30.67 52.21 -25.86
C VAL A 108 -31.03 53.26 -24.79
N LYS A 109 -31.66 54.37 -25.23
CA LYS A 109 -32.19 55.40 -24.34
C LYS A 109 -33.70 55.37 -24.36
N PHE A 110 -34.32 55.15 -23.23
CA PHE A 110 -35.76 55.22 -23.06
C PHE A 110 -36.19 56.63 -22.68
N ASP A 111 -37.28 57.10 -23.30
CA ASP A 111 -37.98 58.35 -22.93
C ASP A 111 -39.25 57.97 -22.16
N ASP A 112 -39.22 58.21 -20.86
CA ASP A 112 -40.30 57.84 -19.95
C ASP A 112 -41.61 58.66 -20.27
N ALA A 113 -41.48 59.83 -20.90
CA ALA A 113 -42.62 60.67 -21.22
C ALA A 113 -43.35 60.14 -22.44
N THR A 114 -42.69 59.59 -23.42
CA THR A 114 -43.28 59.11 -24.68
C THR A 114 -43.40 57.60 -24.79
N GLY A 115 -42.70 56.85 -23.92
CA GLY A 115 -42.62 55.38 -24.00
C GLY A 115 -41.78 54.86 -25.19
N LEU A 116 -41.13 55.79 -25.92
CA LEU A 116 -40.28 55.45 -27.08
C LEU A 116 -38.81 55.38 -26.70
N ALA A 117 -38.06 54.66 -27.47
CA ALA A 117 -36.61 54.56 -27.27
C ALA A 117 -35.81 55.09 -28.47
N GLN A 118 -34.57 55.48 -28.20
CA GLN A 118 -33.56 55.77 -29.20
C GLN A 118 -32.44 54.69 -29.11
N TYR A 119 -32.15 54.07 -30.25
CA TYR A 119 -31.05 53.13 -30.37
C TYR A 119 -29.87 53.77 -31.08
N GLU A 120 -28.71 53.77 -30.45
CA GLU A 120 -27.45 54.29 -31.01
C GLU A 120 -26.45 53.14 -31.08
N GLN A 121 -25.85 52.89 -32.23
CA GLN A 121 -24.76 51.94 -32.41
C GLN A 121 -23.48 52.71 -32.74
N HIS A 122 -22.33 52.29 -32.22
CA HIS A 122 -21.05 52.95 -32.47
C HIS A 122 -20.77 53.02 -33.99
N GLY A 123 -20.60 54.24 -34.51
CA GLY A 123 -20.29 54.49 -35.92
C GLY A 123 -21.53 54.48 -36.85
N GLY A 124 -22.75 54.27 -36.35
CA GLY A 124 -24.00 54.30 -37.14
C GLY A 124 -24.89 55.50 -36.81
N PRO A 125 -25.82 55.86 -37.70
CA PRO A 125 -26.81 56.88 -37.40
C PRO A 125 -27.83 56.38 -36.34
N PRO A 126 -28.26 57.24 -35.38
CA PRO A 126 -29.20 56.84 -34.36
C PRO A 126 -30.59 56.53 -34.94
N LEU A 127 -31.20 55.43 -34.58
CA LEU A 127 -32.58 55.10 -34.83
C LEU A 127 -33.43 55.75 -33.74
N ARG A 128 -34.44 56.54 -34.15
CA ARG A 128 -35.33 57.24 -33.22
C ARG A 128 -36.71 56.60 -33.26
N ASN A 129 -37.50 56.83 -32.20
CA ASN A 129 -38.84 56.33 -32.05
C ASN A 129 -38.97 54.80 -32.17
N VAL A 130 -38.01 54.12 -31.58
CA VAL A 130 -37.98 52.63 -31.48
C VAL A 130 -38.95 52.22 -30.40
N VAL A 131 -39.83 51.28 -30.73
CA VAL A 131 -40.72 50.63 -29.75
C VAL A 131 -40.05 49.29 -29.31
N PHE A 132 -39.85 49.11 -28.03
CA PHE A 132 -39.39 47.83 -27.45
C PHE A 132 -40.60 47.13 -26.84
N ASP A 133 -40.71 45.84 -27.11
CA ASP A 133 -41.69 45.00 -26.44
C ASP A 133 -41.28 44.83 -24.96
N GLY A 134 -42.21 45.15 -24.07
CA GLY A 134 -42.00 44.96 -22.64
C GLY A 134 -42.66 43.69 -22.13
N ILE A 135 -41.99 43.00 -21.20
CA ILE A 135 -42.55 41.86 -20.47
C ILE A 135 -42.86 42.29 -19.06
N ALA A 136 -44.08 42.05 -18.59
CA ALA A 136 -44.41 42.26 -17.19
C ALA A 136 -43.60 41.32 -16.28
N LYS A 137 -43.13 41.82 -15.12
CA LYS A 137 -42.25 41.08 -14.16
C LYS A 137 -42.82 39.69 -13.83
N HIS A 138 -44.11 39.57 -13.57
CA HIS A 138 -44.74 38.28 -13.24
C HIS A 138 -44.68 37.26 -14.39
N VAL A 139 -44.65 37.73 -15.64
CA VAL A 139 -44.54 36.89 -16.83
C VAL A 139 -43.07 36.38 -16.96
N ALA A 140 -42.09 37.27 -16.75
CA ALA A 140 -40.68 36.92 -16.73
C ALA A 140 -40.36 35.93 -15.61
N GLU A 141 -40.91 36.16 -14.42
CA GLU A 141 -40.78 35.27 -13.27
C GLU A 141 -41.41 33.89 -13.50
N GLY A 142 -42.62 33.87 -14.08
CA GLY A 142 -43.28 32.61 -14.46
C GLY A 142 -42.55 31.84 -15.56
N ALA A 143 -41.93 32.53 -16.50
CA ALA A 143 -41.06 31.91 -17.51
C ALA A 143 -39.79 31.36 -16.92
N ALA A 144 -39.10 32.13 -16.06
CA ALA A 144 -37.89 31.69 -15.40
C ALA A 144 -38.09 30.43 -14.51
N ARG A 145 -39.19 30.40 -13.75
CA ARG A 145 -39.55 29.21 -12.93
C ARG A 145 -39.87 27.98 -13.77
N ARG A 146 -40.49 28.13 -14.94
CA ARG A 146 -40.71 27.01 -15.87
C ARG A 146 -39.41 26.50 -16.47
N LEU A 147 -38.45 27.38 -16.72
CA LEU A 147 -37.16 27.04 -17.26
C LEU A 147 -36.24 26.43 -16.18
N ALA A 148 -36.50 26.68 -14.89
CA ALA A 148 -35.68 26.19 -13.79
C ALA A 148 -35.52 24.66 -13.75
N ALA A 149 -36.53 23.95 -14.27
CA ALA A 149 -36.50 22.47 -14.36
C ALA A 149 -35.73 21.95 -15.58
N LEU A 150 -35.30 22.83 -16.49
CA LEU A 150 -34.54 22.46 -17.67
C LEU A 150 -33.05 22.58 -17.33
N SER A 151 -32.27 21.53 -17.54
CA SER A 151 -30.82 21.66 -17.63
C SER A 151 -30.49 22.34 -18.97
N VAL A 152 -29.53 23.27 -18.95
CA VAL A 152 -28.92 23.74 -20.21
C VAL A 152 -28.11 22.56 -20.72
N GLU A 153 -28.69 21.77 -21.62
CA GLU A 153 -27.95 20.72 -22.30
C GLU A 153 -26.83 21.38 -23.12
N GLU A 154 -25.59 21.21 -22.67
CA GLU A 154 -24.46 21.33 -23.58
C GLU A 154 -24.62 20.29 -24.69
N PRO A 155 -24.08 20.52 -25.91
CA PRO A 155 -24.24 19.56 -27.01
C PRO A 155 -23.88 18.17 -26.55
N ARG A 156 -24.84 17.23 -26.62
CA ARG A 156 -24.66 15.81 -26.24
C ARG A 156 -23.39 15.26 -26.89
N GLY A 157 -22.38 14.99 -26.09
CA GLY A 157 -21.13 14.39 -26.56
C GLY A 157 -19.86 14.87 -25.87
N LEU A 158 -19.92 15.89 -24.98
CA LEU A 158 -18.74 16.46 -24.32
C LEU A 158 -18.87 16.61 -22.80
N GLU A 159 -20.01 16.30 -22.20
CA GLU A 159 -20.14 16.34 -20.74
C GLU A 159 -19.50 15.10 -20.13
N ILE A 160 -18.44 15.33 -19.38
CA ILE A 160 -17.87 14.28 -18.53
C ILE A 160 -18.86 14.03 -17.40
N PRO A 161 -19.35 12.79 -17.22
CA PRO A 161 -20.32 12.48 -16.17
C PRO A 161 -19.77 12.84 -14.78
N THR A 162 -20.65 13.20 -13.85
CA THR A 162 -20.25 13.53 -12.47
C THR A 162 -20.01 12.32 -11.59
N SER A 163 -20.51 11.15 -11.98
CA SER A 163 -20.31 9.87 -11.30
C SER A 163 -20.40 8.74 -12.30
N VAL A 164 -19.52 7.75 -12.18
CA VAL A 164 -19.47 6.58 -13.05
C VAL A 164 -19.26 5.34 -12.18
N ARG A 165 -20.07 4.32 -12.38
CA ARG A 165 -19.96 3.03 -11.69
C ARG A 165 -19.07 2.09 -12.50
N LEU A 166 -18.04 1.50 -11.86
CA LEU A 166 -17.11 0.59 -12.54
C LEU A 166 -17.81 -0.60 -13.18
N LEU A 167 -18.74 -1.23 -12.46
CA LEU A 167 -19.42 -2.43 -12.94
C LEU A 167 -20.24 -2.18 -14.21
N ASP A 168 -20.79 -0.97 -14.36
CA ASP A 168 -21.52 -0.58 -15.58
C ASP A 168 -20.57 -0.44 -16.77
N LEU A 169 -19.39 0.18 -16.55
CA LEU A 169 -18.36 0.30 -17.60
C LEU A 169 -17.81 -1.08 -18.03
N LEU A 170 -17.72 -2.01 -17.08
CA LEU A 170 -17.28 -3.37 -17.35
C LEU A 170 -18.40 -4.26 -17.95
N ASN A 171 -19.63 -3.77 -18.10
CA ASN A 171 -20.81 -4.56 -18.45
C ASN A 171 -20.98 -5.78 -17.51
N LEU A 172 -20.87 -5.55 -16.20
CA LEU A 172 -20.99 -6.51 -15.11
C LEU A 172 -21.90 -5.95 -14.00
N PRO A 173 -23.16 -5.62 -14.27
CA PRO A 173 -24.01 -5.00 -13.26
C PRO A 173 -24.17 -5.84 -12.00
N GLU A 174 -24.14 -7.17 -12.15
CA GLU A 174 -24.17 -8.17 -11.07
C GLU A 174 -23.02 -9.17 -11.30
N PRO A 175 -21.88 -9.01 -10.63
CA PRO A 175 -20.76 -9.94 -10.79
C PRO A 175 -21.07 -11.30 -10.14
N THR A 176 -20.82 -12.38 -10.89
CA THR A 176 -20.91 -13.75 -10.40
C THR A 176 -19.62 -14.51 -10.71
N GLY A 177 -19.33 -15.54 -9.91
CA GLY A 177 -18.12 -16.36 -10.12
C GLY A 177 -18.05 -17.00 -11.52
N ASP A 178 -19.17 -17.36 -12.12
CA ASP A 178 -19.21 -17.93 -13.47
C ASP A 178 -18.83 -16.89 -14.53
N LEU A 179 -19.38 -15.69 -14.45
CA LEU A 179 -19.06 -14.60 -15.37
C LEU A 179 -17.58 -14.18 -15.26
N ILE A 180 -17.05 -14.12 -14.05
CA ILE A 180 -15.62 -13.80 -13.83
C ILE A 180 -14.74 -14.93 -14.36
N ALA A 181 -15.06 -16.19 -14.09
CA ALA A 181 -14.32 -17.34 -14.60
C ALA A 181 -14.28 -17.39 -16.14
N GLU A 182 -15.42 -17.09 -16.79
CA GLU A 182 -15.51 -17.00 -18.25
C GLU A 182 -14.62 -15.85 -18.79
N ARG A 183 -14.62 -14.68 -18.13
CA ARG A 183 -13.75 -13.55 -18.50
C ARG A 183 -12.28 -13.91 -18.38
N TRP A 184 -11.85 -14.53 -17.29
CA TRP A 184 -10.46 -14.93 -17.11
C TRP A 184 -10.00 -15.94 -18.17
N GLN A 185 -10.85 -16.89 -18.53
CA GLN A 185 -10.56 -17.82 -19.63
C GLN A 185 -10.56 -17.16 -21.01
N GLY A 186 -11.45 -16.19 -21.23
CA GLY A 186 -11.53 -15.40 -22.46
C GLY A 186 -10.37 -14.45 -22.61
N SER A 187 -10.00 -13.76 -21.54
CA SER A 187 -8.87 -12.82 -21.47
C SER A 187 -7.56 -13.49 -21.85
N THR A 188 -7.35 -14.74 -21.42
CA THR A 188 -6.16 -15.51 -21.78
C THR A 188 -5.99 -15.67 -23.32
N ARG A 189 -7.08 -15.62 -24.09
CA ARG A 189 -7.05 -15.71 -25.57
C ARG A 189 -6.74 -14.35 -26.21
N ASP A 190 -7.18 -13.25 -25.62
CA ASP A 190 -7.07 -11.90 -26.23
C ASP A 190 -5.79 -11.14 -25.82
N LEU A 191 -5.17 -11.50 -24.69
CA LEU A 191 -3.88 -10.95 -24.22
C LEU A 191 -2.71 -11.24 -25.18
N THR A 192 -2.89 -12.08 -26.19
CA THR A 192 -1.91 -12.21 -27.30
C THR A 192 -1.80 -10.94 -28.13
N ARG A 193 -2.81 -10.06 -28.11
CA ARG A 193 -2.86 -8.79 -28.85
C ARG A 193 -2.45 -7.59 -27.98
N ARG A 194 -2.64 -7.64 -26.65
CA ARG A 194 -2.32 -6.53 -25.72
C ARG A 194 -1.01 -6.82 -25.00
N LYS A 195 0.01 -6.00 -25.20
CA LYS A 195 1.31 -6.07 -24.51
C LYS A 195 1.23 -5.50 -23.09
N GLY A 196 0.28 -5.97 -22.26
CA GLY A 196 0.10 -5.44 -20.92
C GLY A 196 -1.14 -5.99 -20.22
N VAL A 197 -1.44 -5.47 -19.04
CA VAL A 197 -2.71 -5.62 -18.33
C VAL A 197 -3.45 -4.30 -18.38
N SER A 198 -4.76 -4.33 -18.54
CA SER A 198 -5.58 -3.12 -18.70
C SER A 198 -6.87 -3.20 -17.91
N SER A 199 -7.35 -2.05 -17.49
CA SER A 199 -8.68 -1.87 -16.91
C SER A 199 -9.28 -0.56 -17.38
N ILE A 200 -10.59 -0.54 -17.57
CA ILE A 200 -11.35 0.70 -17.72
C ILE A 200 -11.34 1.39 -16.37
N VAL A 201 -10.96 2.67 -16.34
CA VAL A 201 -10.81 3.43 -15.10
C VAL A 201 -11.76 4.61 -14.98
N GLY A 202 -12.48 4.96 -16.05
CA GLY A 202 -13.38 6.11 -16.05
C GLY A 202 -13.94 6.44 -17.43
N HIS A 203 -14.49 7.65 -17.55
CA HIS A 203 -15.11 8.17 -18.77
C HIS A 203 -14.71 9.63 -18.99
N ASP A 204 -14.34 10.00 -20.21
CA ASP A 204 -13.84 11.34 -20.58
C ASP A 204 -14.89 12.23 -21.27
N GLY A 205 -16.15 11.81 -21.25
CA GLY A 205 -17.25 12.47 -21.98
C GLY A 205 -17.44 11.93 -23.40
N THR A 206 -16.39 11.41 -24.02
CA THR A 206 -16.46 10.82 -25.38
C THR A 206 -16.49 9.30 -25.37
N GLY A 207 -15.91 8.68 -24.35
CA GLY A 207 -15.84 7.25 -24.22
C GLY A 207 -15.18 6.76 -22.93
N ASN A 208 -15.07 5.45 -22.81
CA ASN A 208 -14.38 4.81 -21.70
C ASN A 208 -12.88 5.05 -21.80
N VAL A 209 -12.24 5.32 -20.65
CA VAL A 209 -10.80 5.50 -20.54
C VAL A 209 -10.16 4.22 -20.02
N ASP A 210 -9.33 3.60 -20.86
CA ASP A 210 -8.54 2.43 -20.52
C ASP A 210 -7.16 2.83 -19.97
N LEU A 211 -6.79 2.30 -18.82
CA LEU A 211 -5.43 2.35 -18.32
C LEU A 211 -4.72 1.03 -18.63
N VAL A 212 -3.61 1.11 -19.37
CA VAL A 212 -2.80 -0.06 -19.75
C VAL A 212 -1.46 0.01 -19.06
N LEU A 213 -1.11 -1.04 -18.29
CA LEU A 213 0.22 -1.22 -17.70
C LEU A 213 0.98 -2.31 -18.46
N GLY A 214 2.11 -1.94 -19.04
CA GLY A 214 2.89 -2.83 -19.89
C GLY A 214 4.33 -2.33 -20.08
N GLN A 215 5.02 -2.83 -21.11
CA GLN A 215 6.40 -2.41 -21.37
C GLN A 215 6.52 -0.94 -21.76
N ASP A 216 5.56 -0.41 -22.52
CA ASP A 216 5.59 0.99 -22.97
C ASP A 216 5.14 1.96 -21.87
N LEU A 217 4.18 1.57 -21.05
CA LEU A 217 3.64 2.33 -19.92
C LEU A 217 3.79 1.52 -18.63
N PRO A 218 5.01 1.41 -18.09
CA PRO A 218 5.28 0.47 -17.00
C PRO A 218 4.77 0.90 -15.63
N ASN A 219 4.70 2.21 -15.36
CA ASN A 219 4.44 2.75 -14.03
C ASN A 219 3.43 3.89 -14.08
N LEU A 220 2.75 4.13 -12.95
CA LEU A 220 1.74 5.17 -12.78
C LEU A 220 2.05 6.02 -11.55
N LEU A 221 1.92 7.33 -11.66
CA LEU A 221 1.87 8.26 -10.54
C LEU A 221 0.44 8.77 -10.34
N VAL A 222 -0.03 8.75 -9.09
CA VAL A 222 -1.36 9.27 -8.71
C VAL A 222 -1.18 10.33 -7.65
N ALA A 223 -1.60 11.56 -7.94
CA ALA A 223 -1.55 12.66 -7.00
C ALA A 223 -2.94 13.24 -6.75
N GLY A 224 -3.19 13.76 -5.55
CA GLY A 224 -4.45 14.41 -5.23
C GLY A 224 -4.61 14.73 -3.75
N ALA A 225 -5.27 15.84 -3.44
CA ALA A 225 -5.55 16.25 -2.08
C ALA A 225 -6.45 15.23 -1.34
N PRO A 226 -6.49 15.24 0.01
CA PRO A 226 -7.36 14.36 0.78
C PRO A 226 -8.83 14.50 0.35
N GLY A 227 -9.55 13.39 0.23
CA GLY A 227 -10.99 13.36 -0.10
C GLY A 227 -11.34 13.62 -1.57
N THR A 228 -10.37 13.71 -2.48
CA THR A 228 -10.60 13.95 -3.92
C THR A 228 -10.92 12.70 -4.73
N GLY A 229 -10.78 11.49 -4.14
CA GLY A 229 -11.08 10.21 -4.80
C GLY A 229 -9.86 9.35 -5.15
N LYS A 230 -8.66 9.71 -4.66
CA LYS A 230 -7.41 8.99 -4.94
C LYS A 230 -7.45 7.51 -4.52
N SER A 231 -7.84 7.21 -3.27
CA SER A 231 -7.95 5.84 -2.77
C SER A 231 -9.03 5.06 -3.51
N GLU A 232 -10.18 5.68 -3.79
CA GLU A 232 -11.25 5.07 -4.59
C GLU A 232 -10.78 4.69 -5.98
N PHE A 233 -9.97 5.54 -6.62
CA PHE A 233 -9.38 5.22 -7.92
C PHE A 233 -8.44 4.02 -7.86
N LEU A 234 -7.60 3.91 -6.81
CA LEU A 234 -6.71 2.77 -6.63
C LEU A 234 -7.51 1.47 -6.45
N LEU A 235 -8.59 1.50 -5.65
CA LEU A 235 -9.51 0.38 -5.50
C LEU A 235 -10.18 0.01 -6.81
N THR A 236 -10.67 1.00 -7.55
CA THR A 236 -11.30 0.84 -8.88
C THR A 236 -10.34 0.18 -9.88
N LEU A 237 -9.09 0.62 -9.92
CA LEU A 237 -8.06 0.05 -10.79
C LEU A 237 -7.78 -1.43 -10.45
N LEU A 238 -7.57 -1.74 -9.16
CA LEU A 238 -7.32 -3.11 -8.73
C LEU A 238 -8.53 -4.03 -8.98
N ALA A 239 -9.73 -3.54 -8.67
CA ALA A 239 -10.99 -4.24 -8.91
C ALA A 239 -11.21 -4.54 -10.40
N GLY A 240 -11.00 -3.54 -11.24
CA GLY A 240 -11.10 -3.69 -12.69
C GLY A 240 -10.07 -4.65 -13.28
N LEU A 241 -8.81 -4.59 -12.81
CA LEU A 241 -7.78 -5.56 -13.19
C LEU A 241 -8.16 -6.98 -12.77
N ALA A 242 -8.67 -7.16 -11.55
CA ALA A 242 -9.09 -8.47 -11.04
C ALA A 242 -10.33 -9.01 -11.76
N ALA A 243 -11.25 -8.16 -12.18
CA ALA A 243 -12.42 -8.59 -12.95
C ALA A 243 -12.05 -9.11 -14.35
N GLU A 244 -11.03 -8.52 -14.97
CA GLU A 244 -10.65 -8.80 -16.35
C GLU A 244 -9.58 -9.88 -16.49
N GLN A 245 -8.71 -10.07 -15.49
CA GLN A 245 -7.57 -11.00 -15.55
C GLN A 245 -7.50 -11.89 -14.31
N GLY A 246 -7.18 -13.16 -14.50
CA GLY A 246 -7.03 -14.10 -13.40
C GLY A 246 -5.71 -13.95 -12.61
N PRO A 247 -5.60 -14.63 -11.45
CA PRO A 247 -4.41 -14.56 -10.59
C PRO A 247 -3.10 -15.00 -11.25
N ASP A 248 -3.15 -15.85 -12.28
CA ASP A 248 -1.97 -16.26 -13.05
C ASP A 248 -1.53 -15.21 -14.10
N ASP A 249 -2.36 -14.20 -14.33
CA ASP A 249 -2.07 -13.10 -15.23
C ASP A 249 -1.59 -11.85 -14.50
N VAL A 250 -2.17 -11.55 -13.31
CA VAL A 250 -1.84 -10.37 -12.50
C VAL A 250 -1.91 -10.66 -11.00
N ARG A 251 -0.96 -10.14 -10.24
CA ARG A 251 -0.90 -10.20 -8.79
C ARG A 251 -0.65 -8.81 -8.20
N PHE A 252 -1.08 -8.60 -6.96
CA PHE A 252 -1.03 -7.30 -6.27
C PHE A 252 -0.21 -7.37 -4.99
N ILE A 253 0.56 -6.32 -4.73
CA ILE A 253 1.17 -6.00 -3.44
C ILE A 253 0.83 -4.55 -3.13
N ILE A 254 0.29 -4.29 -1.97
CA ILE A 254 -0.08 -2.96 -1.51
C ILE A 254 0.79 -2.59 -0.31
N ILE A 255 1.39 -1.40 -0.36
CA ILE A 255 2.23 -0.84 0.69
C ILE A 255 1.64 0.50 1.09
N GLY A 256 1.13 0.62 2.31
CA GLY A 256 0.50 1.85 2.81
C GLY A 256 1.32 2.51 3.92
N PHE A 257 1.75 3.77 3.72
CA PHE A 257 2.56 4.53 4.69
C PHE A 257 1.73 5.31 5.73
N LYS A 258 0.42 5.50 5.51
CA LYS A 258 -0.50 6.14 6.46
C LYS A 258 -1.57 5.21 7.01
N GLY A 259 -1.64 3.99 6.54
CA GLY A 259 -2.64 2.99 6.90
C GLY A 259 -3.13 2.23 5.68
N ILE A 260 -3.80 1.12 5.93
CA ILE A 260 -4.29 0.21 4.88
C ILE A 260 -5.79 -0.04 4.98
N GLN A 261 -6.50 0.75 5.80
CA GLN A 261 -7.92 0.50 6.08
C GLN A 261 -8.75 0.45 4.79
N ASP A 262 -8.46 1.34 3.84
CA ASP A 262 -9.13 1.38 2.54
C ASP A 262 -8.91 0.10 1.71
N PHE A 263 -7.82 -0.64 1.96
CA PHE A 263 -7.45 -1.84 1.18
C PHE A 263 -7.80 -3.16 1.86
N THR A 264 -8.51 -3.14 2.99
CA THR A 264 -8.84 -4.36 3.75
C THR A 264 -9.65 -5.37 2.93
N ILE A 265 -10.58 -4.90 2.09
CA ILE A 265 -11.37 -5.77 1.21
C ILE A 265 -10.47 -6.37 0.11
N ILE A 266 -9.59 -5.58 -0.47
CA ILE A 266 -8.65 -6.01 -1.52
C ILE A 266 -7.71 -7.11 -1.03
N SER A 267 -7.39 -7.15 0.27
CA SER A 267 -6.55 -8.22 0.83
C SER A 267 -7.17 -9.63 0.69
N LYS A 268 -8.48 -9.72 0.54
CA LYS A 268 -9.22 -10.97 0.36
C LYS A 268 -9.27 -11.44 -1.10
N LEU A 269 -8.88 -10.60 -2.07
CA LEU A 269 -8.84 -11.00 -3.47
C LEU A 269 -7.80 -12.10 -3.71
N PRO A 270 -8.10 -13.12 -4.54
CA PRO A 270 -7.15 -14.17 -4.89
C PRO A 270 -5.91 -13.66 -5.63
N HIS A 271 -5.94 -12.42 -6.10
CA HIS A 271 -4.84 -11.73 -6.76
C HIS A 271 -3.84 -11.12 -5.78
N THR A 272 -4.25 -10.85 -4.54
CA THR A 272 -3.44 -10.11 -3.57
C THR A 272 -2.46 -11.06 -2.88
N LEU A 273 -1.18 -10.73 -2.97
CA LEU A 273 -0.11 -11.45 -2.29
C LEU A 273 0.12 -10.93 -0.88
N ASP A 274 0.06 -9.60 -0.72
CA ASP A 274 0.32 -8.96 0.57
C ASP A 274 -0.26 -7.55 0.62
N VAL A 275 -0.68 -7.14 1.81
CA VAL A 275 -1.08 -5.77 2.13
C VAL A 275 -0.30 -5.33 3.36
N VAL A 276 0.78 -4.61 3.11
CA VAL A 276 1.75 -4.20 4.12
C VAL A 276 1.40 -2.81 4.61
N GLY A 277 0.89 -2.71 5.82
CA GLY A 277 0.47 -1.44 6.42
C GLY A 277 1.08 -1.21 7.78
N ASN A 278 0.94 0.02 8.27
CA ASN A 278 1.45 0.49 9.56
C ASN A 278 2.94 0.19 9.73
N LEU A 279 3.69 0.65 8.73
CA LEU A 279 5.07 0.26 8.50
C LEU A 279 5.99 0.79 9.58
N GLY A 280 6.27 -0.06 10.54
CA GLY A 280 7.60 -0.06 11.11
C GLY A 280 8.62 -0.25 9.97
N VAL A 281 9.74 0.46 10.06
CA VAL A 281 10.85 0.41 9.08
C VAL A 281 11.18 -1.04 8.65
N ARG A 282 11.06 -1.99 9.56
CA ARG A 282 11.32 -3.42 9.35
C ARG A 282 10.40 -4.10 8.33
N SER A 283 9.08 -3.91 8.46
CA SER A 283 8.12 -4.53 7.52
C SER A 283 8.33 -4.02 6.11
N PHE A 284 8.66 -2.74 5.99
CA PHE A 284 8.98 -2.14 4.71
C PHE A 284 10.33 -2.65 4.14
N GLU A 285 11.38 -2.73 4.96
CA GLU A 285 12.68 -3.28 4.54
C GLU A 285 12.55 -4.72 4.06
N ARG A 286 11.73 -5.52 4.77
CA ARG A 286 11.41 -6.88 4.34
C ARG A 286 10.67 -6.89 3.00
N ALA A 287 9.64 -6.08 2.83
CA ALA A 287 8.91 -5.97 1.56
C ALA A 287 9.84 -5.53 0.41
N MET A 288 10.73 -4.57 0.65
CA MET A 288 11.75 -4.14 -0.32
C MET A 288 12.74 -5.25 -0.67
N ARG A 289 13.14 -6.06 0.31
CA ARG A 289 14.00 -7.22 0.08
C ARG A 289 13.28 -8.30 -0.75
N MET A 290 12.03 -8.60 -0.41
CA MET A 290 11.18 -9.52 -1.17
C MET A 290 11.01 -9.06 -2.63
N MET A 291 10.75 -7.77 -2.86
CA MET A 291 10.65 -7.24 -4.22
C MET A 291 11.96 -7.36 -5.01
N ARG A 292 13.11 -7.11 -4.40
CA ARG A 292 14.41 -7.30 -5.05
C ARG A 292 14.66 -8.77 -5.40
N ASN A 293 14.33 -9.66 -4.50
CA ASN A 293 14.48 -11.09 -4.71
C ASN A 293 13.54 -11.59 -5.82
N GLU A 294 12.32 -11.05 -5.89
CA GLU A 294 11.41 -11.34 -7.00
C GLU A 294 11.95 -10.85 -8.35
N VAL A 295 12.59 -9.66 -8.38
CA VAL A 295 13.33 -9.20 -9.58
C VAL A 295 14.37 -10.25 -9.99
N GLY A 296 15.26 -10.66 -9.07
CA GLY A 296 16.30 -11.64 -9.36
C GLY A 296 15.72 -13.01 -9.78
N ARG A 297 14.65 -13.48 -9.11
CA ARG A 297 13.96 -14.71 -9.50
C ARG A 297 13.41 -14.64 -10.93
N ARG A 298 12.76 -13.51 -11.29
CA ARG A 298 12.23 -13.31 -12.65
C ARG A 298 13.32 -13.30 -13.68
N GLU A 299 14.45 -12.66 -13.41
CA GLU A 299 15.63 -12.70 -14.30
C GLU A 299 16.10 -14.14 -14.55
N ILE A 300 16.26 -14.94 -13.49
CA ILE A 300 16.65 -16.35 -13.58
C ILE A 300 15.61 -17.16 -14.39
N VAL A 301 14.32 -16.95 -14.15
CA VAL A 301 13.24 -17.67 -14.86
C VAL A 301 13.24 -17.33 -16.35
N LEU A 302 13.39 -16.04 -16.70
CA LEU A 302 13.46 -15.60 -18.10
C LEU A 302 14.71 -16.14 -18.80
N GLU A 303 15.85 -16.12 -18.12
CA GLU A 303 17.11 -16.65 -18.65
C GLU A 303 17.01 -18.16 -18.91
N ARG A 304 16.55 -18.96 -17.95
CA ARG A 304 16.33 -20.41 -18.08
C ARG A 304 15.38 -20.74 -19.24
N ALA A 305 14.37 -19.91 -19.44
CA ALA A 305 13.42 -20.06 -20.55
C ALA A 305 13.99 -19.62 -21.91
N GLY A 306 15.02 -18.78 -21.92
CA GLY A 306 15.53 -18.11 -23.11
C GLY A 306 14.58 -17.01 -23.61
N ALA A 307 13.80 -16.42 -22.72
CA ALA A 307 12.84 -15.37 -23.03
C ALA A 307 13.46 -13.98 -22.81
N ALA A 308 13.33 -13.07 -23.78
CA ALA A 308 13.91 -11.73 -23.70
C ALA A 308 13.19 -10.82 -22.68
N ASN A 309 11.93 -11.10 -22.35
CA ASN A 309 11.09 -10.34 -21.43
C ASN A 309 9.88 -11.15 -21.01
N ILE A 310 9.08 -10.57 -20.10
CA ILE A 310 7.85 -11.19 -19.56
C ILE A 310 6.84 -11.57 -20.66
N ASP A 311 6.66 -10.75 -21.71
CA ASP A 311 5.68 -11.02 -22.77
C ASP A 311 6.09 -12.21 -23.62
N ALA A 312 7.38 -12.34 -23.92
CA ALA A 312 7.94 -13.50 -24.60
C ALA A 312 7.73 -14.78 -23.77
N TYR A 313 8.03 -14.72 -22.46
CA TYR A 313 7.83 -15.84 -21.54
C TYR A 313 6.34 -16.26 -21.48
N ARG A 314 5.44 -15.31 -21.25
CA ARG A 314 3.99 -15.57 -21.19
C ARG A 314 3.44 -16.15 -22.50
N SER A 315 3.98 -15.71 -23.66
CA SER A 315 3.63 -16.31 -24.94
C SER A 315 4.11 -17.76 -25.05
N MET A 316 5.30 -18.08 -24.53
CA MET A 316 5.82 -19.44 -24.47
C MET A 316 4.97 -20.31 -23.54
N HIS A 317 4.64 -19.82 -22.35
CA HIS A 317 3.80 -20.52 -21.37
C HIS A 317 2.44 -20.91 -21.96
N ARG A 318 1.74 -19.96 -22.58
CA ARG A 318 0.42 -20.22 -23.22
C ARG A 318 0.49 -21.23 -24.38
N LYS A 319 1.62 -21.33 -25.05
CA LYS A 319 1.87 -22.32 -26.10
C LYS A 319 2.29 -23.68 -25.54
N GLY A 320 2.36 -23.86 -24.23
CA GLY A 320 2.77 -25.08 -23.57
C GLY A 320 4.26 -25.42 -23.75
N HIS A 321 5.11 -24.41 -23.91
CA HIS A 321 6.54 -24.63 -24.12
C HIS A 321 7.22 -25.22 -22.89
N GLN A 322 8.02 -26.28 -23.05
CA GLN A 322 8.64 -27.05 -21.96
C GLN A 322 9.50 -26.22 -20.98
N ARG A 323 10.05 -25.09 -21.43
CA ARG A 323 10.87 -24.20 -20.59
C ARG A 323 10.06 -23.10 -19.88
N ALA A 324 8.74 -23.03 -20.09
CA ALA A 324 7.84 -22.04 -19.51
C ALA A 324 6.58 -22.72 -18.99
N GLN A 325 6.73 -23.71 -18.09
CA GLN A 325 5.62 -24.51 -17.59
C GLN A 325 4.79 -23.82 -16.52
N GLN A 326 5.42 -22.95 -15.72
CA GLN A 326 4.73 -22.24 -14.64
C GLN A 326 4.24 -20.86 -15.11
N PRO A 327 3.09 -20.39 -14.63
CA PRO A 327 2.64 -19.03 -14.91
C PRO A 327 3.60 -18.02 -14.28
N LEU A 328 3.81 -16.91 -14.97
CA LEU A 328 4.56 -15.76 -14.46
C LEU A 328 3.66 -14.52 -14.56
N PRO A 329 2.87 -14.23 -13.54
CA PRO A 329 1.94 -13.09 -13.54
C PRO A 329 2.69 -11.76 -13.54
N ARG A 330 2.05 -10.72 -14.10
CA ARG A 330 2.50 -9.35 -13.86
C ARG A 330 2.26 -8.99 -12.40
N LEU A 331 3.19 -8.27 -11.82
CA LEU A 331 3.14 -7.84 -10.42
C LEU A 331 2.87 -6.33 -10.36
N ILE A 332 1.72 -5.96 -9.83
CA ILE A 332 1.36 -4.57 -9.57
C ILE A 332 1.69 -4.26 -8.12
N VAL A 333 2.60 -3.33 -7.91
CA VAL A 333 3.01 -2.86 -6.59
C VAL A 333 2.47 -1.46 -6.39
N ILE A 334 1.57 -1.28 -5.43
CA ILE A 334 1.06 0.04 -5.03
C ILE A 334 1.83 0.51 -3.80
N ALA A 335 2.40 1.71 -3.87
CA ALA A 335 2.97 2.42 -2.73
C ALA A 335 2.09 3.64 -2.45
N ASP A 336 1.15 3.50 -1.49
CA ASP A 336 0.27 4.60 -1.13
C ASP A 336 0.93 5.53 -0.13
N GLU A 337 0.84 6.83 -0.39
CA GLU A 337 1.48 7.93 0.35
C GLU A 337 3.02 7.82 0.39
N PHE A 338 3.65 7.46 -0.75
CA PHE A 338 5.10 7.24 -0.83
C PHE A 338 5.95 8.50 -0.49
N ALA A 339 5.35 9.68 -0.45
CA ALA A 339 6.01 10.91 0.00
C ALA A 339 6.50 10.82 1.45
N GLU A 340 5.78 10.10 2.31
CA GLU A 340 6.20 9.86 3.69
C GLU A 340 7.52 9.08 3.76
N LEU A 341 7.72 8.13 2.84
CA LEU A 341 8.96 7.37 2.74
C LEU A 341 10.17 8.25 2.51
N LYS A 342 10.04 9.28 1.65
CA LYS A 342 11.13 10.22 1.37
C LYS A 342 11.57 11.00 2.61
N SER A 343 10.63 11.34 3.49
CA SER A 343 10.91 12.06 4.73
C SER A 343 11.48 11.17 5.83
N GLN A 344 10.99 9.94 5.94
CA GLN A 344 11.34 9.01 7.03
C GLN A 344 12.54 8.13 6.70
N ALA A 345 12.69 7.67 5.46
CA ALA A 345 13.75 6.78 5.01
C ALA A 345 14.21 7.08 3.58
N PRO A 346 14.99 8.14 3.34
CA PRO A 346 15.42 8.58 2.00
C PRO A 346 16.12 7.48 1.19
N ASP A 347 16.97 6.68 1.82
CA ASP A 347 17.66 5.57 1.16
C ASP A 347 16.70 4.50 0.61
N GLN A 348 15.63 4.24 1.34
CA GLN A 348 14.59 3.29 0.92
C GLN A 348 13.73 3.86 -0.20
N TYR A 349 13.48 5.17 -0.18
CA TYR A 349 12.84 5.87 -1.30
C TYR A 349 13.64 5.70 -2.60
N ASP A 350 14.96 5.91 -2.57
CA ASP A 350 15.82 5.74 -3.74
C ASP A 350 15.83 4.28 -4.26
N ARG A 351 15.77 3.32 -3.35
CA ARG A 351 15.63 1.90 -3.69
C ARG A 351 14.30 1.59 -4.37
N LEU A 352 13.18 2.13 -3.85
CA LEU A 352 11.87 1.97 -4.49
C LEU A 352 11.85 2.59 -5.89
N VAL A 353 12.38 3.80 -6.04
CA VAL A 353 12.51 4.45 -7.35
C VAL A 353 13.37 3.63 -8.31
N SER A 354 14.40 2.96 -7.82
CA SER A 354 15.23 2.08 -8.67
C SER A 354 14.45 0.89 -9.23
N LEU A 355 13.49 0.34 -8.49
CA LEU A 355 12.63 -0.75 -8.96
C LEU A 355 11.75 -0.35 -10.15
N THR A 356 11.39 0.94 -10.32
CA THR A 356 10.61 1.41 -11.48
C THR A 356 11.32 1.16 -12.82
N ARG A 357 12.65 1.13 -12.81
CA ARG A 357 13.45 0.86 -14.01
C ARG A 357 13.68 -0.63 -14.26
N LEU A 358 13.99 -1.37 -13.19
CA LEU A 358 14.30 -2.79 -13.27
C LEU A 358 13.06 -3.63 -13.61
N GLY A 359 11.90 -3.28 -13.08
CA GLY A 359 10.67 -4.06 -13.23
C GLY A 359 10.08 -4.10 -14.63
N ARG A 360 10.37 -3.12 -15.50
CA ARG A 360 9.75 -2.96 -16.83
C ARG A 360 9.77 -4.22 -17.70
N ALA A 361 10.94 -4.80 -17.91
CA ALA A 361 11.10 -6.01 -18.74
C ALA A 361 10.62 -7.28 -18.04
N LEU A 362 10.54 -7.25 -16.72
CA LEU A 362 10.20 -8.36 -15.85
C LEU A 362 8.70 -8.43 -15.52
N GLY A 363 7.90 -7.44 -15.97
CA GLY A 363 6.47 -7.37 -15.71
C GLY A 363 6.14 -6.97 -14.27
N MET A 364 6.98 -6.17 -13.65
CA MET A 364 6.69 -5.51 -12.38
C MET A 364 6.36 -4.05 -12.62
N HIS A 365 5.22 -3.60 -12.16
CA HIS A 365 4.67 -2.28 -12.40
C HIS A 365 4.42 -1.58 -11.07
N LEU A 366 4.96 -0.36 -10.91
CA LEU A 366 4.78 0.43 -9.69
C LEU A 366 3.72 1.50 -9.91
N ILE A 367 2.81 1.59 -8.95
CA ILE A 367 1.82 2.67 -8.83
C ILE A 367 2.18 3.44 -7.57
N LEU A 368 2.67 4.66 -7.75
CA LEU A 368 3.04 5.55 -6.67
C LEU A 368 1.92 6.54 -6.42
N SER A 369 1.45 6.64 -5.18
CA SER A 369 0.35 7.49 -4.81
C SER A 369 0.76 8.48 -3.72
N THR A 370 0.35 9.76 -3.84
CA THR A 370 0.68 10.79 -2.85
C THR A 370 -0.37 11.89 -2.75
N GLN A 371 -0.54 12.44 -1.56
CA GLN A 371 -1.29 13.67 -1.31
C GLN A 371 -0.40 14.91 -1.37
N SER A 372 0.92 14.74 -1.22
CA SER A 372 1.90 15.82 -1.16
C SER A 372 2.98 15.62 -2.23
N PRO A 373 2.72 15.98 -3.50
CA PRO A 373 3.68 15.79 -4.59
C PRO A 373 4.89 16.72 -4.53
N ALA A 374 4.80 17.84 -3.79
CA ALA A 374 5.84 18.88 -3.74
C ALA A 374 7.23 18.34 -3.42
N GLY A 375 8.18 18.52 -4.34
CA GLY A 375 9.57 18.10 -4.18
C GLY A 375 9.79 16.58 -4.12
N VAL A 376 8.75 15.77 -4.27
CA VAL A 376 8.83 14.31 -4.31
C VAL A 376 8.95 13.84 -5.76
N VAL A 377 8.21 14.47 -6.65
CA VAL A 377 8.32 14.25 -8.10
C VAL A 377 9.59 14.94 -8.60
N ASN A 378 10.57 14.16 -9.01
CA ASN A 378 11.83 14.64 -9.53
C ASN A 378 12.05 14.15 -10.97
N ARG A 379 13.04 14.72 -11.67
CA ARG A 379 13.35 14.36 -13.06
C ARG A 379 13.59 12.85 -13.27
N GLN A 380 14.05 12.14 -12.24
CA GLN A 380 14.31 10.71 -12.32
C GLN A 380 13.00 9.91 -12.33
N LEU A 381 12.04 10.29 -11.47
CA LEU A 381 10.68 9.71 -11.48
C LEU A 381 9.95 10.07 -12.78
N GLU A 382 10.06 11.32 -13.23
CA GLU A 382 9.45 11.77 -14.49
C GLU A 382 9.89 10.93 -15.69
N ALA A 383 11.16 10.55 -15.75
CA ALA A 383 11.69 9.73 -16.83
C ALA A 383 11.22 8.27 -16.78
N THR A 384 10.81 7.76 -15.62
CA THR A 384 10.46 6.36 -15.40
C THR A 384 8.95 6.11 -15.24
N ILE A 385 8.16 7.17 -15.03
CA ILE A 385 6.71 7.11 -14.85
C ILE A 385 6.03 7.90 -15.97
N PRO A 386 5.71 7.24 -17.10
CA PRO A 386 5.13 7.90 -18.25
C PRO A 386 3.64 8.23 -18.10
N VAL A 387 2.92 7.57 -17.20
CA VAL A 387 1.49 7.81 -16.95
C VAL A 387 1.33 8.50 -15.60
N ARG A 388 0.60 9.62 -15.59
CA ARG A 388 0.36 10.40 -14.40
C ARG A 388 -1.10 10.80 -14.31
N SER A 389 -1.71 10.57 -13.17
CA SER A 389 -3.07 10.99 -12.86
C SER A 389 -3.05 12.01 -11.74
N SER A 390 -3.66 13.16 -11.96
CA SER A 390 -3.79 14.19 -10.94
C SER A 390 -5.27 14.49 -10.68
N PHE A 391 -5.71 14.13 -9.48
CA PHE A 391 -6.93 14.66 -8.90
C PHE A 391 -6.72 16.12 -8.49
N MET A 392 -7.75 16.76 -7.93
CA MET A 392 -7.63 18.13 -7.44
C MET A 392 -6.44 18.26 -6.48
N LEU A 393 -5.61 19.26 -6.70
CA LEU A 393 -4.46 19.67 -5.88
C LEU A 393 -4.64 21.10 -5.41
N ILE A 394 -4.00 21.45 -4.29
CA ILE A 394 -4.08 22.80 -3.73
C ILE A 394 -3.14 23.73 -4.51
N GLY A 395 -3.64 24.23 -5.63
CA GLY A 395 -3.00 25.23 -6.47
C GLY A 395 -2.39 24.72 -7.78
N PRO A 396 -2.35 25.60 -8.80
CA PRO A 396 -1.89 25.26 -10.15
C PRO A 396 -0.43 24.82 -10.23
N ALA A 397 0.43 25.32 -9.33
CA ALA A 397 1.85 24.97 -9.31
C ALA A 397 2.10 23.48 -9.04
N LEU A 398 1.36 22.89 -8.11
CA LEU A 398 1.47 21.46 -7.80
C LEU A 398 0.95 20.59 -8.95
N SER A 399 -0.13 21.02 -9.60
CA SER A 399 -0.65 20.35 -10.79
C SER A 399 0.40 20.34 -11.91
N ASN A 400 1.05 21.47 -12.15
CA ASN A 400 2.08 21.58 -13.15
C ASN A 400 3.31 20.70 -12.85
N GLU A 401 3.68 20.54 -11.57
CA GLU A 401 4.76 19.62 -11.15
C GLU A 401 4.39 18.13 -11.46
N VAL A 402 3.12 17.76 -11.32
CA VAL A 402 2.69 16.36 -11.50
C VAL A 402 2.43 16.02 -12.97
N ILE A 403 1.59 16.79 -13.66
CA ILE A 403 1.10 16.48 -15.00
C ILE A 403 1.62 17.42 -16.10
N GLY A 404 2.41 18.44 -15.73
CA GLY A 404 2.90 19.45 -16.66
C GLY A 404 1.86 20.48 -17.10
N ASP A 405 0.71 20.55 -16.40
CA ASP A 405 -0.43 21.40 -16.71
C ASP A 405 -1.09 21.89 -15.42
N PRO A 406 -1.55 23.17 -15.33
CA PRO A 406 -2.17 23.70 -14.12
C PRO A 406 -3.60 23.20 -13.87
N ALA A 407 -4.23 22.50 -14.80
CA ALA A 407 -5.67 22.20 -14.84
C ALA A 407 -6.19 21.45 -13.59
N ALA A 408 -5.45 20.47 -13.07
CA ALA A 408 -5.89 19.74 -11.88
C ALA A 408 -5.92 20.63 -10.61
N GLY A 409 -5.11 21.69 -10.57
CA GLY A 409 -5.14 22.69 -9.50
C GLY A 409 -6.32 23.65 -9.58
N MET A 410 -7.10 23.59 -10.67
CA MET A 410 -8.30 24.41 -10.89
C MET A 410 -9.60 23.61 -10.69
N LEU A 411 -9.52 22.29 -10.48
CA LEU A 411 -10.70 21.47 -10.20
C LEU A 411 -11.36 21.92 -8.89
N PRO A 412 -12.71 22.05 -8.86
CA PRO A 412 -13.40 22.38 -7.63
C PRO A 412 -13.37 21.19 -6.65
N MET A 413 -13.39 21.47 -5.35
CA MET A 413 -13.42 20.41 -4.31
C MET A 413 -14.68 19.54 -4.39
N SER A 414 -15.76 20.04 -4.99
CA SER A 414 -17.01 19.31 -5.22
C SER A 414 -16.88 18.24 -6.30
N ALA A 415 -15.94 18.36 -7.23
CA ALA A 415 -15.72 17.41 -8.32
C ALA A 415 -14.93 16.16 -7.86
N ARG A 416 -15.53 15.39 -6.92
CA ARG A 416 -14.93 14.17 -6.42
C ARG A 416 -14.78 13.14 -7.54
N GLY A 417 -13.62 12.46 -7.59
CA GLY A 417 -13.31 11.48 -8.61
C GLY A 417 -12.95 12.09 -9.98
N ARG A 418 -12.97 13.42 -10.12
CA ARG A 418 -12.49 14.11 -11.32
C ARG A 418 -10.96 14.20 -11.29
N ALA A 419 -10.32 13.81 -12.39
CA ALA A 419 -8.88 13.85 -12.51
C ALA A 419 -8.42 14.15 -13.94
N PHE A 420 -7.21 14.59 -14.08
CA PHE A 420 -6.51 14.68 -15.36
C PHE A 420 -5.51 13.52 -15.49
N VAL A 421 -5.57 12.81 -16.61
CA VAL A 421 -4.63 11.75 -16.98
C VAL A 421 -3.70 12.28 -18.05
N SER A 422 -2.40 12.29 -17.75
CA SER A 422 -1.34 12.68 -18.67
C SER A 422 -0.51 11.46 -19.04
N THR A 423 -0.25 11.29 -20.31
CA THR A 423 0.70 10.30 -20.84
C THR A 423 1.85 11.05 -21.48
N GLN A 424 3.07 10.56 -21.34
CA GLN A 424 4.27 11.25 -21.84
C GLN A 424 4.12 11.64 -23.32
N GLY A 425 4.18 12.93 -23.62
CA GLY A 425 4.05 13.48 -24.96
C GLY A 425 2.63 13.80 -25.43
N ALA A 426 1.61 13.57 -24.60
CA ALA A 426 0.23 13.93 -24.88
C ALA A 426 -0.28 15.01 -23.90
N SER A 427 -1.25 15.82 -24.35
CA SER A 427 -1.96 16.75 -23.46
C SER A 427 -2.77 15.96 -22.42
N PRO A 428 -2.86 16.46 -21.18
CA PRO A 428 -3.71 15.84 -20.16
C PRO A 428 -5.18 15.77 -20.59
N VAL A 429 -5.80 14.62 -20.33
CA VAL A 429 -7.22 14.39 -20.62
C VAL A 429 -7.99 14.42 -19.30
N GLU A 430 -9.07 15.20 -19.25
CA GLU A 430 -9.97 15.24 -18.11
C GLU A 430 -10.85 13.98 -18.09
N VAL A 431 -10.96 13.33 -16.95
CA VAL A 431 -11.65 12.04 -16.78
C VAL A 431 -12.44 12.05 -15.48
N GLN A 432 -13.68 11.61 -15.53
CA GLN A 432 -14.38 11.17 -14.32
C GLN A 432 -13.98 9.73 -14.04
N MET A 433 -13.23 9.53 -12.97
CA MET A 433 -12.84 8.19 -12.53
C MET A 433 -14.06 7.42 -12.05
N ALA A 434 -14.09 6.14 -12.38
CA ALA A 434 -15.15 5.27 -11.92
C ALA A 434 -15.00 4.96 -10.42
N ARG A 435 -16.10 4.60 -9.79
CA ARG A 435 -16.15 4.17 -8.38
C ARG A 435 -16.58 2.72 -8.28
N VAL A 436 -16.07 2.03 -7.25
CA VAL A 436 -16.38 0.62 -6.95
C VAL A 436 -16.77 0.40 -5.47
N ALA A 437 -16.38 1.31 -4.58
CA ALA A 437 -16.74 1.21 -3.16
C ALA A 437 -18.15 1.78 -2.83
N GLY A 438 -18.91 2.20 -3.85
CA GLY A 438 -20.29 2.65 -3.67
C GLY A 438 -21.27 1.51 -3.42
N GLY A 439 -22.42 1.82 -2.80
CA GLY A 439 -23.50 0.85 -2.57
C GLY A 439 -24.08 0.29 -3.88
N ARG A 440 -24.58 -0.95 -3.79
CA ARG A 440 -25.26 -1.63 -4.90
C ARG A 440 -26.58 -0.90 -5.21
N PRO A 441 -27.03 -0.87 -6.48
CA PRO A 441 -28.27 -0.18 -6.85
C PRO A 441 -29.52 -0.72 -6.15
N ASP A 442 -29.52 -1.99 -5.74
CA ASP A 442 -30.64 -2.66 -5.06
C ASP A 442 -30.56 -2.60 -3.53
N ALA A 443 -29.47 -2.09 -2.96
CA ALA A 443 -29.44 -1.71 -1.56
C ALA A 443 -30.54 -0.64 -1.39
N ALA A 444 -31.66 -1.00 -0.79
CA ALA A 444 -32.78 -0.10 -0.59
C ALA A 444 -32.26 1.18 0.07
N ILE A 445 -32.05 2.20 -0.75
CA ILE A 445 -31.88 3.55 -0.25
C ILE A 445 -33.26 3.85 0.32
N GLU A 446 -33.45 3.66 1.61
CA GLU A 446 -34.48 4.39 2.31
C GLU A 446 -34.16 5.86 2.02
N GLU A 447 -34.92 6.42 1.07
CA GLU A 447 -34.87 7.86 0.82
C GLU A 447 -35.00 8.51 2.20
N PRO A 448 -34.02 9.34 2.61
CA PRO A 448 -34.15 10.01 3.88
C PRO A 448 -35.45 10.82 3.80
N MET A 449 -36.47 10.37 4.50
CA MET A 449 -37.69 11.13 4.66
C MET A 449 -37.26 12.46 5.27
N LEU A 450 -37.28 13.52 4.47
CA LEU A 450 -37.07 14.88 4.92
C LEU A 450 -38.24 15.22 5.85
N ASP A 451 -38.08 14.95 7.14
CA ASP A 451 -38.95 15.48 8.15
C ASP A 451 -38.75 16.99 8.21
N VAL A 452 -39.59 17.71 7.50
CA VAL A 452 -39.67 19.17 7.58
C VAL A 452 -40.32 19.52 8.89
N TYR A 453 -39.51 19.79 9.91
CA TYR A 453 -40.01 20.34 11.16
C TYR A 453 -40.25 21.85 11.01
N PRO A 454 -41.40 22.36 11.43
CA PRO A 454 -41.61 23.80 11.50
C PRO A 454 -40.69 24.45 12.52
N GLU A 455 -40.21 25.62 12.22
CA GLU A 455 -39.17 26.40 12.89
C GLU A 455 -39.39 26.67 14.40
N SER A 456 -40.50 26.29 14.96
CA SER A 456 -40.91 26.59 16.32
C SER A 456 -40.44 25.57 17.40
N LEU A 457 -39.68 24.54 17.04
CA LEU A 457 -39.21 23.48 17.97
C LEU A 457 -37.69 23.44 18.18
N ALA A 458 -37.00 24.54 17.94
CA ALA A 458 -35.54 24.61 18.02
C ALA A 458 -34.90 24.63 19.42
N GLU A 459 -35.67 24.47 20.52
CA GLU A 459 -35.12 24.66 21.87
C GLU A 459 -34.92 23.42 22.73
N THR A 460 -35.21 22.23 22.26
CA THR A 460 -35.00 21.04 23.11
C THR A 460 -34.54 19.84 22.31
N SER A 461 -33.27 19.70 22.02
CA SER A 461 -32.63 18.37 21.86
C SER A 461 -31.14 18.47 21.44
N GLN A 462 -30.28 18.94 22.32
CA GLN A 462 -28.81 18.77 22.18
C GLN A 462 -28.29 17.39 22.63
N SER A 463 -29.16 16.43 22.95
CA SER A 463 -28.73 15.18 23.60
C SER A 463 -28.80 13.92 22.73
N HIS A 464 -29.14 14.00 21.44
CA HIS A 464 -29.22 12.84 20.57
C HIS A 464 -28.48 13.01 19.20
N LEU A 465 -27.43 13.83 19.15
CA LEU A 465 -26.45 13.68 18.08
C LEU A 465 -25.62 12.41 18.37
N ARG A 466 -26.19 11.25 18.08
CA ARG A 466 -25.38 10.09 17.73
C ARG A 466 -24.43 10.58 16.65
N LYS A 467 -23.12 10.26 16.78
CA LYS A 467 -22.20 10.20 15.66
C LYS A 467 -22.77 9.15 14.70
N ALA A 468 -23.70 9.55 13.87
CA ALA A 468 -24.01 8.81 12.66
C ALA A 468 -22.73 8.88 11.83
N GLY A 469 -22.13 7.75 11.52
CA GLY A 469 -21.25 7.64 10.37
C GLY A 469 -21.97 8.28 9.20
N SER A 470 -21.21 8.81 8.25
CA SER A 470 -21.80 9.45 7.09
C SER A 470 -22.95 8.57 6.59
N PRO A 471 -24.20 9.10 6.40
CA PRO A 471 -25.31 8.29 5.91
C PRO A 471 -25.10 7.75 4.49
N PHE A 472 -23.92 7.98 3.90
CA PHE A 472 -23.52 7.57 2.56
C PHE A 472 -22.46 6.45 2.51
N ASP A 473 -21.99 5.96 3.66
CA ASP A 473 -21.08 4.80 3.68
C ASP A 473 -21.90 3.53 3.95
N PRO A 474 -22.25 2.74 2.90
CA PRO A 474 -22.92 1.47 3.09
C PRO A 474 -22.01 0.51 3.86
N PRO A 475 -22.55 -0.47 4.59
CA PRO A 475 -21.74 -1.56 5.13
C PRO A 475 -20.88 -2.19 4.02
N ASP A 476 -19.67 -2.61 4.34
CA ASP A 476 -18.73 -3.18 3.35
C ASP A 476 -19.38 -4.27 2.48
N GLU A 477 -20.24 -5.10 3.07
CA GLU A 477 -20.95 -6.21 2.42
C GLU A 477 -22.00 -5.78 1.38
N GLU A 478 -22.41 -4.51 1.40
CA GLU A 478 -23.39 -3.93 0.45
C GLU A 478 -22.72 -3.15 -0.69
N THR A 479 -21.39 -3.17 -0.78
CA THR A 479 -20.66 -2.45 -1.82
C THR A 479 -20.46 -3.27 -3.09
N ASP A 480 -20.30 -2.59 -4.23
CA ASP A 480 -19.91 -3.21 -5.49
C ASP A 480 -18.56 -3.93 -5.39
N LEU A 481 -17.63 -3.36 -4.63
CA LEU A 481 -16.30 -3.95 -4.40
C LEU A 481 -16.39 -5.29 -3.69
N TRP A 482 -17.24 -5.39 -2.65
CA TRP A 482 -17.47 -6.64 -1.94
C TRP A 482 -18.05 -7.73 -2.86
N GLY A 483 -19.11 -7.41 -3.62
CA GLY A 483 -19.70 -8.36 -4.55
C GLY A 483 -18.74 -8.84 -5.64
N LEU A 484 -17.89 -7.94 -6.14
CA LEU A 484 -16.87 -8.32 -7.11
C LEU A 484 -15.79 -9.21 -6.48
N MET A 485 -15.36 -8.90 -5.24
CA MET A 485 -14.40 -9.71 -4.49
C MET A 485 -14.93 -11.13 -4.28
N GLU A 486 -16.18 -11.29 -3.83
CA GLU A 486 -16.80 -12.62 -3.67
C GLU A 486 -16.84 -13.39 -4.99
N ALA A 487 -17.23 -12.72 -6.08
CA ALA A 487 -17.25 -13.34 -7.41
C ALA A 487 -15.85 -13.78 -7.88
N CYS A 488 -14.81 -12.98 -7.60
CA CYS A 488 -13.43 -13.35 -7.91
C CYS A 488 -12.94 -14.55 -7.08
N CYS A 489 -13.28 -14.61 -5.79
CA CYS A 489 -12.94 -15.75 -4.94
C CYS A 489 -13.64 -17.04 -5.41
N ASP A 490 -14.94 -16.96 -5.74
CA ASP A 490 -15.70 -18.09 -6.28
C ASP A 490 -15.14 -18.58 -7.62
N ALA A 491 -14.80 -17.65 -8.52
CA ALA A 491 -14.15 -17.98 -9.80
C ALA A 491 -12.80 -18.67 -9.61
N ALA A 492 -11.98 -18.18 -8.67
CA ALA A 492 -10.67 -18.77 -8.38
C ALA A 492 -10.81 -20.19 -7.84
N ALA A 493 -11.77 -20.44 -6.93
CA ALA A 493 -12.07 -21.76 -6.40
C ALA A 493 -12.54 -22.73 -7.50
N LYS A 494 -13.45 -22.27 -8.38
CA LYS A 494 -13.96 -23.07 -9.51
C LYS A 494 -12.88 -23.46 -10.51
N LEU A 495 -11.94 -22.57 -10.78
CA LEU A 495 -10.85 -22.79 -11.73
C LEU A 495 -9.65 -23.50 -11.11
N GLY A 496 -9.63 -23.71 -9.79
CA GLY A 496 -8.57 -24.41 -9.08
C GLY A 496 -7.23 -23.64 -9.09
N TYR A 497 -7.29 -22.29 -9.04
CA TYR A 497 -6.06 -21.49 -8.91
C TYR A 497 -5.36 -21.80 -7.61
N ALA A 498 -4.05 -22.09 -7.68
CA ALA A 498 -3.22 -22.26 -6.50
C ALA A 498 -3.11 -20.94 -5.73
N GLU A 499 -3.12 -21.02 -4.41
CA GLU A 499 -3.06 -19.82 -3.55
C GLU A 499 -1.84 -18.93 -3.87
N ASN A 500 -0.71 -19.49 -4.30
CA ASN A 500 0.51 -18.71 -4.56
C ASN A 500 1.30 -19.17 -5.79
N SER A 501 1.07 -18.54 -6.95
CA SER A 501 1.94 -18.67 -8.12
C SER A 501 3.23 -17.83 -8.05
N VAL A 502 3.32 -16.91 -7.10
CA VAL A 502 4.52 -16.09 -6.80
C VAL A 502 4.97 -16.43 -5.39
N PRO A 503 6.25 -16.78 -5.18
CA PRO A 503 6.77 -17.06 -3.84
C PRO A 503 6.83 -15.77 -3.02
N TRP A 504 5.78 -15.52 -2.27
CA TRP A 504 5.64 -14.39 -1.36
C TRP A 504 5.07 -14.89 -0.04
N ALA A 505 5.67 -14.46 1.06
CA ALA A 505 5.17 -14.72 2.40
C ALA A 505 5.19 -13.46 3.24
N GLY A 506 4.24 -13.29 4.12
CA GLY A 506 4.22 -12.24 5.14
C GLY A 506 5.36 -12.40 6.15
N PRO A 507 5.51 -11.54 7.16
CA PRO A 507 6.43 -11.74 8.27
C PRO A 507 6.03 -12.98 9.08
N LEU A 508 6.99 -13.57 9.79
CA LEU A 508 6.68 -14.65 10.72
C LEU A 508 5.66 -14.18 11.77
N PRO A 509 4.72 -15.03 12.18
CA PRO A 509 3.82 -14.74 13.29
C PRO A 509 4.60 -14.55 14.60
N ASP A 510 4.04 -13.79 15.55
CA ASP A 510 4.71 -13.54 16.83
C ASP A 510 4.82 -14.78 17.70
N GLU A 511 3.92 -15.73 17.54
CA GLU A 511 3.95 -17.03 18.21
C GLU A 511 3.77 -18.15 17.20
N VAL A 512 4.59 -19.18 17.33
CA VAL A 512 4.51 -20.44 16.59
C VAL A 512 4.35 -21.55 17.60
N LEU A 513 3.34 -22.38 17.48
CA LEU A 513 3.18 -23.53 18.35
C LEU A 513 4.17 -24.63 17.95
N LEU A 514 4.79 -25.25 18.96
CA LEU A 514 5.68 -26.39 18.74
C LEU A 514 4.87 -27.58 18.22
N SER A 515 5.15 -28.00 16.98
CA SER A 515 4.35 -29.03 16.31
C SER A 515 4.70 -30.46 16.77
N GLY A 516 5.90 -30.67 17.36
CA GLY A 516 6.44 -32.00 17.59
C GLY A 516 6.78 -32.79 16.32
N SER A 517 6.82 -32.10 15.16
CA SER A 517 7.15 -32.67 13.86
C SER A 517 8.66 -32.80 13.64
N VAL A 518 9.02 -33.54 12.61
CA VAL A 518 10.38 -33.60 12.06
C VAL A 518 10.37 -33.04 10.64
N ASP A 519 11.51 -32.52 10.21
CA ASP A 519 11.74 -32.07 8.85
C ASP A 519 11.84 -33.28 7.88
N ASP A 520 11.99 -33.00 6.58
CA ASP A 520 12.12 -34.01 5.51
C ASP A 520 13.33 -34.94 5.71
N GLU A 521 14.34 -34.52 6.49
CA GLU A 521 15.53 -35.31 6.83
C GLU A 521 15.38 -36.07 8.16
N GLY A 522 14.25 -35.89 8.86
CA GLY A 522 13.92 -36.54 10.14
C GLY A 522 14.48 -35.79 11.37
N HIS A 523 14.87 -34.54 11.25
CA HIS A 523 15.35 -33.73 12.38
C HIS A 523 14.18 -32.99 13.07
N PRO A 524 14.22 -32.90 14.42
CA PRO A 524 13.16 -32.21 15.17
C PRO A 524 13.04 -30.74 14.81
N VAL A 525 11.80 -30.32 14.53
CA VAL A 525 11.44 -28.92 14.25
C VAL A 525 11.29 -28.18 15.58
N VAL A 526 12.04 -27.11 15.75
CA VAL A 526 12.04 -26.28 16.95
C VAL A 526 11.47 -24.87 16.72
N GLY A 527 11.11 -24.56 15.50
CA GLY A 527 10.54 -23.27 15.12
C GLY A 527 10.42 -23.11 13.62
N THR A 528 10.21 -21.88 13.18
CA THR A 528 10.11 -21.53 11.75
C THR A 528 11.14 -20.45 11.41
N VAL A 529 11.82 -20.61 10.28
CA VAL A 529 12.74 -19.61 9.73
C VAL A 529 12.09 -18.83 8.59
N ASP A 530 12.24 -17.51 8.60
CA ASP A 530 11.96 -16.63 7.46
C ASP A 530 13.28 -16.35 6.73
N ASP A 531 13.38 -16.88 5.51
CA ASP A 531 14.52 -16.73 4.62
C ASP A 531 14.06 -16.12 3.29
N PRO A 532 13.87 -14.79 3.21
CA PRO A 532 13.45 -14.14 1.97
C PRO A 532 14.35 -14.43 0.78
N ASP A 533 15.65 -14.68 0.99
CA ASP A 533 16.61 -14.97 -0.05
C ASP A 533 16.53 -16.44 -0.55
N GLY A 534 15.81 -17.29 0.16
CA GLY A 534 15.54 -18.68 -0.23
C GLY A 534 14.96 -18.79 -1.64
N VAL A 535 14.14 -17.82 -2.04
CA VAL A 535 13.50 -17.73 -3.37
C VAL A 535 14.52 -17.77 -4.51
N LEU A 536 15.69 -17.17 -4.34
CA LEU A 536 16.76 -17.15 -5.36
C LEU A 536 17.41 -18.53 -5.56
N SER A 537 17.19 -19.45 -4.61
CA SER A 537 17.74 -20.82 -4.60
C SER A 537 16.65 -21.89 -4.70
N ASP A 538 15.46 -21.53 -5.17
CA ASP A 538 14.27 -22.41 -5.27
C ASP A 538 13.88 -23.04 -3.90
N ARG A 539 14.13 -22.33 -2.77
CA ARG A 539 13.75 -22.77 -1.42
C ARG A 539 12.54 -21.97 -0.93
N PRO A 540 11.66 -22.58 -0.08
CA PRO A 540 10.57 -21.84 0.55
C PRO A 540 11.09 -20.68 1.42
N ILE A 541 10.33 -19.59 1.45
CA ILE A 541 10.63 -18.42 2.30
C ILE A 541 10.47 -18.79 3.77
N HIS A 542 9.32 -19.36 4.11
CA HIS A 542 9.09 -19.94 5.44
C HIS A 542 9.40 -21.44 5.38
N ARG A 543 10.25 -21.88 6.26
CA ARG A 543 10.63 -23.29 6.38
C ARG A 543 10.84 -23.67 7.83
N ASP A 544 10.78 -24.95 8.08
CA ASP A 544 11.06 -25.50 9.39
C ASP A 544 12.49 -25.16 9.84
N TYR A 545 12.61 -24.71 11.07
CA TYR A 545 13.89 -24.58 11.75
C TYR A 545 14.12 -25.80 12.62
N SER A 546 15.02 -26.67 12.19
CA SER A 546 15.34 -27.92 12.87
C SER A 546 16.73 -27.90 13.47
N ILE A 547 16.93 -28.67 14.53
CA ILE A 547 18.23 -28.88 15.17
C ILE A 547 18.76 -30.27 14.84
N LYS A 548 19.95 -30.31 14.26
CA LYS A 548 20.65 -31.54 13.91
C LYS A 548 21.55 -31.99 15.07
N LEU A 549 21.14 -33.07 15.74
CA LEU A 549 21.95 -33.66 16.83
C LEU A 549 23.31 -34.13 16.31
N GLY A 550 24.38 -33.81 17.05
CA GLY A 550 25.74 -34.20 16.69
C GLY A 550 26.41 -33.38 15.58
N GLU A 551 25.74 -32.35 15.00
CA GLU A 551 26.34 -31.50 13.96
C GLU A 551 26.89 -30.17 14.50
N GLY A 552 27.01 -30.02 15.80
CA GLY A 552 27.52 -28.83 16.45
C GLY A 552 26.67 -28.40 17.63
N HIS A 553 27.03 -27.26 18.19
CA HIS A 553 26.39 -26.68 19.36
C HIS A 553 25.63 -25.41 18.96
N LEU A 554 24.53 -25.14 19.66
CA LEU A 554 23.70 -23.96 19.44
C LEU A 554 23.79 -23.01 20.63
N CYS A 555 23.95 -21.74 20.39
CA CYS A 555 23.75 -20.72 21.42
C CYS A 555 22.77 -19.63 21.01
N VAL A 556 22.05 -19.11 21.99
CA VAL A 556 21.11 -17.99 21.85
C VAL A 556 21.57 -16.84 22.74
N PHE A 557 21.54 -15.64 22.18
CA PHE A 557 21.91 -14.41 22.89
C PHE A 557 20.67 -13.51 23.04
N GLY A 558 20.64 -12.70 24.07
CA GLY A 558 19.55 -11.72 24.21
C GLY A 558 19.44 -11.11 25.59
N THR A 559 18.61 -10.08 25.72
CA THR A 559 18.29 -9.43 26.99
C THR A 559 17.34 -10.26 27.85
N SER A 560 17.10 -9.82 29.09
CA SER A 560 16.06 -10.43 29.94
C SER A 560 14.67 -10.27 29.29
N GLY A 561 13.87 -11.32 29.31
CA GLY A 561 12.55 -11.34 28.69
C GLY A 561 12.53 -11.50 27.18
N SER A 562 13.67 -11.73 26.51
CA SER A 562 13.73 -11.98 25.07
C SER A 562 13.31 -13.40 24.64
N GLY A 563 13.04 -14.31 25.57
CA GLY A 563 12.65 -15.69 25.28
C GLY A 563 13.79 -16.71 25.27
N ARG A 564 14.98 -16.38 25.77
CA ARG A 564 16.18 -17.29 25.80
C ARG A 564 15.90 -18.65 26.45
N SER A 565 15.41 -18.64 27.69
CA SER A 565 15.11 -19.87 28.43
C SER A 565 14.01 -20.67 27.75
N THR A 566 12.98 -19.97 27.22
CA THR A 566 11.90 -20.60 26.44
C THR A 566 12.47 -21.29 25.19
N ALA A 567 13.35 -20.63 24.44
CA ALA A 567 13.97 -21.20 23.25
C ALA A 567 14.78 -22.49 23.57
N LEU A 568 15.51 -22.50 24.71
CA LEU A 568 16.23 -23.71 25.17
C LEU A 568 15.25 -24.82 25.55
N VAL A 569 14.19 -24.49 26.32
CA VAL A 569 13.20 -25.47 26.78
C VAL A 569 12.43 -26.05 25.59
N SER A 570 11.90 -25.20 24.70
CA SER A 570 11.19 -25.66 23.50
C SER A 570 12.06 -26.53 22.60
N SER A 571 13.34 -26.16 22.42
CA SER A 571 14.29 -26.97 21.66
C SER A 571 14.54 -28.31 22.32
N ALA A 572 14.77 -28.35 23.65
CA ALA A 572 15.00 -29.58 24.38
C ALA A 572 13.78 -30.51 24.38
N VAL A 573 12.57 -29.94 24.51
CA VAL A 573 11.29 -30.69 24.43
C VAL A 573 11.11 -31.28 23.04
N ALA A 574 11.29 -30.48 21.98
CA ALA A 574 11.18 -30.96 20.60
C ALA A 574 12.15 -32.12 20.32
N LEU A 575 13.40 -31.97 20.76
CA LEU A 575 14.43 -33.02 20.65
C LEU A 575 14.08 -34.27 21.44
N SER A 576 13.41 -34.12 22.59
CA SER A 576 12.97 -35.26 23.44
C SER A 576 11.74 -35.98 22.89
N LEU A 577 10.90 -35.30 22.14
CA LEU A 577 9.72 -35.87 21.47
C LEU A 577 10.05 -36.60 20.16
N ALA A 578 11.24 -36.36 19.61
CA ALA A 578 11.70 -37.05 18.41
C ALA A 578 11.95 -38.53 18.68
N ALA A 579 11.75 -39.35 17.65
CA ALA A 579 11.89 -40.82 17.74
C ALA A 579 13.32 -41.32 18.01
N GLN A 580 14.32 -40.43 18.14
CA GLN A 580 15.71 -40.80 18.38
C GLN A 580 15.98 -40.90 19.88
N PRO A 581 16.67 -41.96 20.36
CA PRO A 581 17.06 -42.05 21.76
C PRO A 581 17.94 -40.88 22.20
N LEU A 582 17.52 -40.20 23.26
CA LEU A 582 18.16 -38.99 23.77
C LEU A 582 18.24 -39.02 25.30
N HIS A 583 19.40 -38.70 25.86
CA HIS A 583 19.54 -38.38 27.27
C HIS A 583 19.78 -36.87 27.45
N LEU A 584 18.94 -36.24 28.25
CA LEU A 584 18.96 -34.80 28.50
C LEU A 584 19.56 -34.50 29.87
N PHE A 585 20.39 -33.47 29.93
CA PHE A 585 20.94 -32.89 31.16
C PHE A 585 20.80 -31.38 31.13
N GLY A 586 20.60 -30.74 32.28
CA GLY A 586 20.46 -29.29 32.38
C GLY A 586 21.32 -28.64 33.44
N ILE A 587 21.83 -27.46 33.17
CA ILE A 587 22.45 -26.55 34.13
C ILE A 587 21.73 -25.21 34.05
N ASP A 588 20.99 -24.87 35.10
CA ASP A 588 20.22 -23.67 35.21
C ASP A 588 20.90 -22.63 36.09
N ASN A 589 21.61 -21.69 35.48
CA ASN A 589 22.18 -20.55 36.19
C ASN A 589 21.21 -19.36 36.31
N SER A 590 19.95 -19.57 35.93
CA SER A 590 18.85 -18.63 36.12
C SER A 590 18.00 -18.94 37.38
N ASN A 591 16.82 -18.40 37.45
CA ASN A 591 15.89 -18.65 38.55
C ASN A 591 14.77 -19.64 38.14
N GLY A 592 15.14 -20.83 37.69
CA GLY A 592 14.17 -21.86 37.33
C GLY A 592 13.74 -21.88 35.86
N GLY A 593 14.48 -21.24 34.96
CA GLY A 593 14.18 -21.18 33.54
C GLY A 593 14.08 -22.51 32.82
N LEU A 594 14.83 -23.53 33.33
CA LEU A 594 14.84 -24.88 32.77
C LEU A 594 14.02 -25.90 33.59
N SER A 595 13.28 -25.47 34.62
CA SER A 595 12.59 -26.38 35.55
C SER A 595 11.67 -27.41 34.87
N LEU A 596 10.99 -27.03 33.77
CA LEU A 596 10.12 -27.92 32.99
C LEU A 596 10.86 -29.15 32.46
N LEU A 597 12.18 -29.04 32.16
CA LEU A 597 12.97 -30.15 31.63
C LEU A 597 13.07 -31.34 32.60
N ASN A 598 12.90 -31.08 33.89
CA ASN A 598 12.95 -32.12 34.91
C ASN A 598 11.72 -33.07 34.87
N GLU A 599 10.66 -32.68 34.20
CA GLU A 599 9.44 -33.47 34.01
C GLU A 599 9.59 -34.45 32.82
N LEU A 600 10.58 -34.26 31.98
CA LEU A 600 10.80 -35.13 30.82
C LEU A 600 11.39 -36.49 31.26
N PRO A 601 10.84 -37.61 30.70
CA PRO A 601 11.26 -38.97 31.13
C PRO A 601 12.71 -39.32 30.79
N ASN A 602 13.32 -38.61 29.85
CA ASN A 602 14.71 -38.78 29.42
C ASN A 602 15.68 -37.77 30.06
N CYS A 603 15.23 -37.02 31.07
CA CYS A 603 16.08 -36.11 31.83
C CYS A 603 16.92 -36.88 32.87
N GLY A 604 18.24 -36.93 32.66
CA GLY A 604 19.18 -37.56 33.56
C GLY A 604 19.56 -36.69 34.77
N GLY A 605 19.24 -35.40 34.76
CA GLY A 605 19.48 -34.50 35.89
C GLY A 605 19.49 -33.01 35.48
N LEU A 606 18.96 -32.19 36.38
CA LEU A 606 18.95 -30.73 36.29
C LEU A 606 19.63 -30.12 37.51
N SER A 607 20.61 -29.24 37.30
CA SER A 607 21.30 -28.52 38.37
C SER A 607 20.81 -27.08 38.49
N PRO A 608 20.04 -26.70 39.51
CA PRO A 608 19.62 -25.33 39.74
C PRO A 608 20.70 -24.57 40.54
N ARG A 609 21.53 -23.76 39.87
CA ARG A 609 22.61 -22.93 40.49
C ARG A 609 23.46 -23.65 41.57
N ASP A 610 23.65 -24.93 41.45
CA ASP A 610 24.43 -25.73 42.35
C ASP A 610 25.71 -26.20 41.63
N HIS A 611 26.86 -25.62 41.99
CA HIS A 611 28.15 -25.97 41.37
C HIS A 611 28.60 -27.42 41.62
N GLN A 612 28.20 -28.02 42.74
CA GLN A 612 28.57 -29.41 43.03
C GLN A 612 27.74 -30.37 42.17
N LEU A 613 26.44 -30.12 42.07
CA LEU A 613 25.57 -30.91 41.19
C LEU A 613 25.93 -30.70 39.71
N SER A 614 26.16 -29.44 39.28
CA SER A 614 26.67 -29.15 37.94
C SER A 614 27.94 -29.90 37.63
N ARG A 615 28.90 -29.93 38.58
CA ARG A 615 30.16 -30.66 38.42
C ARG A 615 29.96 -32.17 38.29
N ARG A 616 29.03 -32.76 39.04
CA ARG A 616 28.68 -34.18 38.92
C ARG A 616 28.12 -34.51 37.54
N ILE A 617 27.18 -33.69 37.02
CA ILE A 617 26.63 -33.83 35.68
C ILE A 617 27.73 -33.72 34.62
N LEU A 618 28.54 -32.65 34.68
CA LEU A 618 29.64 -32.43 33.73
C LEU A 618 30.70 -33.54 33.75
N THR A 619 31.04 -34.06 34.95
CA THR A 619 32.00 -35.18 35.10
C THR A 619 31.41 -36.47 34.52
N HIS A 620 30.10 -36.72 34.73
CA HIS A 620 29.41 -37.85 34.12
C HIS A 620 29.45 -37.78 32.59
N LEU A 621 29.07 -36.62 32.03
CA LEU A 621 29.14 -36.42 30.59
C LEU A 621 30.55 -36.57 30.02
N GLN A 622 31.59 -36.07 30.74
CA GLN A 622 32.97 -36.22 30.33
C GLN A 622 33.43 -37.69 30.34
N SER A 623 32.98 -38.47 31.32
CA SER A 623 33.22 -39.90 31.35
C SER A 623 32.57 -40.63 30.19
N GLU A 624 31.32 -40.26 29.87
CA GLU A 624 30.58 -40.81 28.73
C GLU A 624 31.26 -40.45 27.40
N VAL A 625 31.70 -39.19 27.22
CA VAL A 625 32.50 -38.75 26.06
C VAL A 625 33.73 -39.63 25.88
N THR A 626 34.48 -39.86 26.96
CA THR A 626 35.70 -40.70 26.91
C THR A 626 35.36 -42.15 26.55
N THR A 627 34.30 -42.69 27.13
CA THR A 627 33.86 -44.08 26.85
C THR A 627 33.46 -44.25 25.39
N ARG A 628 32.69 -43.31 24.84
CA ARG A 628 32.27 -43.31 23.43
C ARG A 628 33.45 -43.18 22.49
N HIS A 629 34.39 -42.29 22.81
CA HIS A 629 35.62 -42.11 22.02
C HIS A 629 36.40 -43.41 21.91
N ASN A 630 36.63 -44.09 23.04
CA ASN A 630 37.32 -45.40 23.07
C ASN A 630 36.50 -46.46 22.27
N THR A 631 35.19 -46.43 22.35
CA THR A 631 34.33 -47.35 21.58
C THR A 631 34.46 -47.11 20.09
N PHE A 632 34.42 -45.85 19.64
CA PHE A 632 34.55 -45.49 18.23
C PHE A 632 35.94 -45.88 17.68
N GLU A 633 36.97 -45.60 18.45
CA GLU A 633 38.33 -46.02 18.11
C GLU A 633 38.44 -47.56 17.97
N SER A 634 37.81 -48.31 18.87
CA SER A 634 37.84 -49.78 18.85
C SER A 634 37.16 -50.40 17.63
N VAL A 635 36.17 -49.74 17.08
CA VAL A 635 35.41 -50.19 15.88
C VAL A 635 35.83 -49.46 14.59
N GLY A 636 36.78 -48.53 14.69
CA GLY A 636 37.35 -47.83 13.53
C GLY A 636 36.42 -46.80 12.87
N VAL A 637 35.53 -46.15 13.65
CA VAL A 637 34.64 -45.09 13.16
C VAL A 637 35.04 -43.73 13.76
N ALA A 638 34.78 -42.65 13.03
CA ALA A 638 35.17 -41.30 13.44
C ALA A 638 34.07 -40.53 14.20
N ASN A 639 32.80 -40.92 14.03
CA ASN A 639 31.70 -40.18 14.59
C ASN A 639 30.45 -41.06 14.84
N ILE A 640 29.46 -40.46 15.57
CA ILE A 640 28.24 -41.15 15.97
C ILE A 640 27.40 -41.62 14.75
N LYS A 641 27.41 -40.91 13.63
CA LYS A 641 26.64 -41.28 12.41
C LYS A 641 27.26 -42.55 11.78
N GLU A 642 28.57 -42.62 11.68
CA GLU A 642 29.25 -43.79 11.18
C GLU A 642 29.02 -44.99 12.11
N TYR A 643 29.06 -44.79 13.42
CA TYR A 643 28.77 -45.84 14.41
C TYR A 643 27.32 -46.33 14.27
N GLN A 644 26.38 -45.40 14.14
CA GLN A 644 24.97 -45.74 13.93
C GLN A 644 24.68 -46.47 12.60
N GLY A 645 25.54 -46.38 11.62
CA GLY A 645 25.47 -47.13 10.35
C GLY A 645 25.96 -48.59 10.44
N LEU A 646 26.59 -49.02 11.55
CA LEU A 646 27.05 -50.40 11.70
C LEU A 646 25.92 -51.38 11.95
N ALA A 647 26.01 -52.61 11.40
CA ALA A 647 24.93 -53.61 11.47
C ALA A 647 24.77 -54.21 12.90
N ASP A 648 25.86 -54.45 13.63
CA ASP A 648 25.89 -55.14 14.94
C ASP A 648 26.30 -54.19 16.07
N ARG A 649 25.65 -53.04 16.19
CA ARG A 649 25.98 -52.04 17.22
C ARG A 649 25.07 -52.10 18.44
N LEU A 650 25.60 -51.70 19.58
CA LEU A 650 24.77 -51.34 20.72
C LEU A 650 24.07 -50.02 20.47
N GLU A 651 22.81 -49.91 20.86
CA GLU A 651 22.07 -48.66 20.77
C GLU A 651 22.74 -47.60 21.64
N MET A 652 23.10 -46.46 21.02
CA MET A 652 23.80 -45.37 21.68
C MET A 652 22.97 -44.11 21.57
N PRO A 653 22.33 -43.65 22.68
CA PRO A 653 21.49 -42.48 22.66
C PRO A 653 22.30 -41.20 22.41
N ASN A 654 21.74 -40.22 21.75
CA ASN A 654 22.33 -38.88 21.70
C ASN A 654 22.36 -38.24 23.12
N LEU A 655 23.28 -37.33 23.35
CA LEU A 655 23.38 -36.57 24.58
C LEU A 655 23.02 -35.10 24.32
N LEU A 656 22.19 -34.53 25.17
CA LEU A 656 21.84 -33.12 25.15
C LEU A 656 22.18 -32.48 26.49
N LEU A 657 22.94 -31.39 26.44
CA LEU A 657 23.21 -30.54 27.60
C LEU A 657 22.64 -29.14 27.37
N ALA A 658 21.60 -28.80 28.12
CA ALA A 658 21.01 -27.44 28.11
C ALA A 658 21.66 -26.60 29.22
N ILE A 659 22.23 -25.44 28.90
CA ILE A 659 22.83 -24.51 29.85
C ILE A 659 22.18 -23.16 29.75
N ASP A 660 21.37 -22.80 30.73
CA ASP A 660 20.81 -21.45 30.76
C ASP A 660 21.76 -20.48 31.45
N ARG A 661 21.93 -19.27 30.87
CA ARG A 661 22.82 -18.22 31.35
C ARG A 661 24.27 -18.64 31.58
N LEU A 662 24.90 -19.21 30.56
CA LEU A 662 26.33 -19.59 30.62
C LEU A 662 27.21 -18.34 30.86
N ASP A 663 26.80 -17.15 30.46
CA ASP A 663 27.45 -15.85 30.78
C ASP A 663 27.57 -15.61 32.29
N SER A 664 26.58 -16.02 33.07
CA SER A 664 26.61 -15.90 34.52
C SER A 664 27.74 -16.75 35.13
N LEU A 665 27.89 -17.99 34.67
CA LEU A 665 28.96 -18.88 35.09
C LEU A 665 30.35 -18.33 34.69
N VAL A 666 30.49 -17.79 33.47
CA VAL A 666 31.73 -17.14 33.01
C VAL A 666 32.11 -15.93 33.87
N THR A 667 31.10 -15.11 34.23
CA THR A 667 31.30 -13.93 35.06
C THR A 667 31.73 -14.32 36.49
N GLU A 668 31.05 -15.31 37.07
CA GLU A 668 31.34 -15.83 38.39
C GLU A 668 32.75 -16.44 38.48
N ALA A 669 33.16 -17.20 37.46
CA ALA A 669 34.50 -17.78 37.38
C ALA A 669 35.65 -16.74 37.37
N ARG A 670 35.34 -15.49 36.99
CA ARG A 670 36.29 -14.36 36.97
C ARG A 670 36.18 -13.46 38.20
N SER A 671 35.24 -13.72 39.08
CA SER A 671 35.00 -12.91 40.27
C SER A 671 36.02 -13.23 41.40
N ALA A 672 36.01 -12.42 42.45
CA ALA A 672 36.74 -12.67 43.67
C ALA A 672 35.92 -13.46 44.73
N GLU A 673 34.78 -13.99 44.35
CA GLU A 673 33.84 -14.72 45.18
C GLU A 673 34.38 -16.10 45.60
N PRO A 674 34.00 -16.66 46.76
CA PRO A 674 34.41 -17.99 47.17
C PRO A 674 34.02 -19.12 46.22
N THR A 675 32.96 -18.90 45.42
CA THR A 675 32.43 -19.84 44.42
C THR A 675 33.22 -19.82 43.10
N ALA A 676 34.06 -18.81 42.87
CA ALA A 676 34.78 -18.62 41.61
C ALA A 676 35.60 -19.84 41.17
N ASN A 677 36.30 -20.52 42.13
CA ASN A 677 37.08 -21.72 41.83
C ASN A 677 36.19 -22.88 41.36
N ALA A 678 35.01 -23.04 41.93
CA ALA A 678 34.06 -24.08 41.52
C ALA A 678 33.46 -23.76 40.14
N ALA A 679 33.08 -22.48 39.90
CA ALA A 679 32.61 -21.99 38.60
C ALA A 679 33.68 -22.16 37.51
N GLN A 680 34.94 -21.80 37.79
CA GLN A 680 36.08 -21.99 36.88
C GLN A 680 36.30 -23.46 36.51
N ALA A 681 36.23 -24.35 37.49
CA ALA A 681 36.40 -25.79 37.25
C ALA A 681 35.25 -26.37 36.40
N ASN A 682 34.00 -25.89 36.58
CA ASN A 682 32.86 -26.27 35.74
C ASN A 682 33.00 -25.70 34.32
N LEU A 683 33.49 -24.47 34.18
CA LEU A 683 33.70 -23.85 32.87
C LEU A 683 34.76 -24.63 32.05
N ILE A 684 35.82 -25.09 32.65
CA ILE A 684 36.85 -25.93 31.99
C ILE A 684 36.24 -27.24 31.48
N LEU A 685 35.36 -27.88 32.25
CA LEU A 685 34.67 -29.10 31.82
C LEU A 685 33.71 -28.81 30.66
N ILE A 686 32.98 -27.72 30.72
CA ILE A 686 32.08 -27.28 29.61
C ILE A 686 32.90 -27.04 28.34
N GLN A 687 34.01 -26.30 28.40
CA GLN A 687 34.89 -26.09 27.25
C GLN A 687 35.41 -27.41 26.65
N LYS A 688 35.77 -28.36 27.47
CA LYS A 688 36.19 -29.68 27.01
C LYS A 688 35.06 -30.45 26.33
N LEU A 689 33.86 -30.44 26.91
CA LEU A 689 32.68 -31.06 26.32
C LEU A 689 32.29 -30.41 24.97
N LEU A 690 32.41 -29.09 24.86
CA LEU A 690 32.19 -28.37 23.61
C LEU A 690 33.19 -28.73 22.52
N SER A 691 34.47 -28.95 22.89
CA SER A 691 35.53 -29.28 21.92
C SER A 691 35.47 -30.73 21.44
N GLU A 692 35.09 -31.67 22.29
CA GLU A 692 35.18 -33.11 22.03
C GLU A 692 33.81 -33.76 21.75
N GLY A 693 32.72 -33.12 22.17
CA GLY A 693 31.40 -33.73 22.28
C GLY A 693 30.62 -33.92 20.95
N SER A 694 30.78 -33.01 20.02
CA SER A 694 29.96 -33.02 18.81
C SER A 694 30.09 -34.32 18.00
N ALA A 695 31.30 -34.77 17.73
CA ALA A 695 31.56 -35.99 16.97
C ALA A 695 30.96 -37.26 17.59
N ILE A 696 30.85 -37.26 18.92
CA ILE A 696 30.37 -38.42 19.68
C ILE A 696 28.89 -38.40 20.03
N GLY A 697 28.13 -37.42 19.46
CA GLY A 697 26.70 -37.30 19.65
C GLY A 697 26.25 -36.44 20.83
N LEU A 698 27.13 -35.58 21.38
CA LEU A 698 26.74 -34.58 22.37
C LEU A 698 26.44 -33.25 21.69
N THR A 699 25.23 -32.74 21.89
CA THR A 699 24.82 -31.41 21.51
C THR A 699 24.66 -30.52 22.75
N VAL A 700 25.19 -29.32 22.70
CA VAL A 700 25.01 -28.32 23.77
C VAL A 700 24.13 -27.18 23.26
N LEU A 701 23.09 -26.89 24.02
CA LEU A 701 22.23 -25.71 23.85
C LEU A 701 22.57 -24.73 24.97
N ALA A 702 23.04 -23.53 24.64
CA ALA A 702 23.41 -22.55 25.65
C ALA A 702 22.74 -21.20 25.45
N SER A 703 22.36 -20.51 26.54
CA SER A 703 21.95 -19.13 26.50
C SER A 703 23.00 -18.19 27.09
N PHE A 704 23.05 -16.99 26.54
CA PHE A 704 23.95 -15.92 26.97
C PHE A 704 23.19 -14.61 27.11
N GLY A 705 23.69 -13.71 27.93
CA GLY A 705 23.28 -12.29 27.93
C GLY A 705 23.66 -11.57 26.62
N PRO A 706 23.46 -10.25 26.55
CA PRO A 706 23.71 -9.49 25.32
C PRO A 706 25.20 -9.27 25.03
N VAL A 707 26.09 -9.66 25.94
CA VAL A 707 27.52 -9.42 25.78
C VAL A 707 28.22 -10.65 25.19
N LEU A 708 29.03 -10.43 24.16
CA LEU A 708 29.80 -11.50 23.52
C LEU A 708 30.87 -12.03 24.47
N PRO A 709 30.87 -13.32 24.79
CA PRO A 709 31.93 -13.95 25.60
C PRO A 709 33.28 -13.95 24.89
N SER A 710 34.37 -14.33 25.61
CA SER A 710 35.69 -14.44 25.00
C SER A 710 35.74 -15.43 23.83
N GLY A 711 36.53 -15.12 22.79
CA GLY A 711 36.58 -15.84 21.52
C GLY A 711 36.73 -17.36 21.64
N ALA A 712 37.58 -17.87 22.56
CA ALA A 712 37.82 -19.29 22.72
C ALA A 712 36.58 -20.14 23.05
N LEU A 713 35.59 -19.57 23.77
CA LEU A 713 34.34 -20.28 24.05
C LEU A 713 33.40 -20.28 22.83
N MET A 714 33.45 -19.20 22.05
CA MET A 714 32.53 -19.00 20.91
C MET A 714 32.91 -19.83 19.69
N GLU A 715 34.14 -20.24 19.54
CA GLU A 715 34.62 -21.06 18.42
C GLU A 715 33.88 -22.40 18.31
N HIS A 716 33.38 -22.92 19.43
CA HIS A 716 32.65 -24.19 19.48
C HIS A 716 31.18 -24.11 19.14
N PHE A 717 30.56 -22.88 19.19
CA PHE A 717 29.17 -22.69 18.83
C PHE A 717 29.05 -22.35 17.36
N ARG A 718 28.67 -23.34 16.57
CA ARG A 718 28.52 -23.21 15.13
C ARG A 718 27.24 -22.45 14.76
N HIS A 719 26.17 -22.68 15.52
CA HIS A 719 24.87 -22.03 15.33
C HIS A 719 24.67 -20.96 16.41
N ARG A 720 24.50 -19.71 15.97
CA ARG A 720 24.32 -18.57 16.86
C ARG A 720 23.07 -17.81 16.44
N LEU A 721 22.19 -17.61 17.38
CA LEU A 721 20.95 -16.88 17.18
C LEU A 721 20.87 -15.70 18.15
N LEU A 722 20.52 -14.54 17.63
CA LEU A 722 20.45 -13.29 18.37
C LEU A 722 18.99 -12.90 18.57
N LEU A 723 18.45 -13.12 19.77
CA LEU A 723 17.15 -12.61 20.16
C LEU A 723 17.23 -11.09 20.41
N ARG A 724 16.16 -10.51 20.95
CA ARG A 724 16.13 -9.09 21.24
C ARG A 724 17.31 -8.65 22.11
N MET A 725 18.11 -7.70 21.61
CA MET A 725 19.23 -7.05 22.30
C MET A 725 18.80 -5.67 22.84
N SER A 726 19.71 -4.96 23.52
CA SER A 726 19.42 -3.65 24.09
C SER A 726 19.61 -2.51 23.08
N SER A 727 20.52 -2.68 22.11
CA SER A 727 20.91 -1.64 21.15
C SER A 727 21.39 -2.24 19.82
N ARG A 728 21.49 -1.39 18.78
CA ARG A 728 22.10 -1.77 17.48
C ARG A 728 23.57 -2.16 17.62
N ASP A 729 24.28 -1.52 18.54
CA ASP A 729 25.71 -1.79 18.76
C ASP A 729 25.93 -3.20 19.30
N ASP A 730 24.99 -3.72 20.10
CA ASP A 730 25.05 -5.10 20.58
C ASP A 730 25.01 -6.09 19.41
N TYR A 731 24.17 -5.88 18.40
CA TYR A 731 24.14 -6.73 17.20
C TYR A 731 25.41 -6.57 16.36
N SER A 732 25.97 -5.36 16.29
CA SER A 732 27.20 -5.09 15.55
C SER A 732 28.39 -5.83 16.13
N ALA A 733 28.43 -6.04 17.45
CA ALA A 733 29.46 -6.85 18.12
C ALA A 733 29.46 -8.33 17.64
N PHE A 734 28.35 -8.82 17.10
CA PHE A 734 28.23 -10.15 16.51
C PHE A 734 28.45 -10.17 14.98
N GLY A 735 28.85 -9.04 14.38
CA GLY A 735 29.15 -8.94 12.95
C GLY A 735 27.95 -8.57 12.08
N ILE A 736 26.78 -8.27 12.67
CA ILE A 736 25.61 -7.81 11.90
C ILE A 736 25.74 -6.31 11.67
N SER A 737 25.62 -5.88 10.42
CA SER A 737 25.71 -4.46 10.07
C SER A 737 24.59 -3.65 10.76
N SER A 738 24.96 -2.53 11.41
CA SER A 738 24.01 -1.62 12.03
C SER A 738 23.01 -1.01 11.01
N SER A 739 23.35 -1.01 9.73
CA SER A 739 22.44 -0.62 8.66
C SER A 739 21.28 -1.60 8.43
N ASN A 740 21.41 -2.83 8.89
CA ASN A 740 20.40 -3.87 8.74
C ASN A 740 19.44 -3.95 9.94
N ILE A 741 19.65 -3.12 10.96
CA ILE A 741 18.90 -3.14 12.21
C ILE A 741 18.41 -1.74 12.53
N SER A 742 17.11 -1.57 12.69
CA SER A 742 16.49 -0.33 13.19
C SER A 742 16.20 -0.44 14.70
N ASP A 743 16.11 0.72 15.39
CA ASP A 743 15.72 0.74 16.81
C ASP A 743 14.29 0.18 16.97
N GLU A 744 13.41 0.48 16.03
CA GLU A 744 12.05 -0.04 16.00
C GLU A 744 12.02 -1.58 15.83
N MET A 745 12.95 -2.15 15.05
CA MET A 745 13.12 -3.59 14.94
C MET A 745 13.42 -4.22 16.31
N ILE A 746 14.29 -3.58 17.10
CA ILE A 746 14.66 -4.05 18.44
C ILE A 746 13.43 -4.03 19.37
N ASP A 747 12.66 -2.95 19.34
CA ASP A 747 11.49 -2.76 20.19
C ASP A 747 10.34 -3.72 19.83
N THR A 748 10.21 -4.08 18.56
CA THR A 748 9.12 -4.94 18.04
C THR A 748 9.46 -6.43 18.01
N PHE A 749 10.69 -6.85 18.39
CA PHE A 749 11.00 -8.26 18.49
C PHE A 749 10.16 -8.96 19.55
N SER A 750 9.29 -9.88 19.09
CA SER A 750 8.52 -10.75 19.97
C SER A 750 9.45 -11.71 20.74
N PRO A 751 9.07 -12.16 21.94
CA PRO A 751 9.84 -13.17 22.66
C PRO A 751 10.02 -14.43 21.82
N GLY A 752 11.25 -14.96 21.78
CA GLY A 752 11.58 -16.14 20.96
C GLY A 752 11.88 -15.82 19.48
N ARG A 753 11.77 -14.55 19.04
CA ARG A 753 12.23 -14.10 17.74
C ARG A 753 13.74 -13.88 17.77
N ALA A 754 14.44 -14.47 16.81
CA ALA A 754 15.89 -14.36 16.70
C ALA A 754 16.34 -14.03 15.28
N LEU A 755 17.50 -13.40 15.16
CA LEU A 755 18.24 -13.27 13.91
C LEU A 755 19.33 -14.34 13.84
N SER A 756 19.56 -14.88 12.66
CA SER A 756 20.76 -15.68 12.37
C SER A 756 22.02 -14.81 12.46
N SER A 757 23.17 -15.42 12.70
CA SER A 757 24.45 -14.69 12.88
C SER A 757 24.91 -13.94 11.63
N ASP A 758 24.39 -14.27 10.46
CA ASP A 758 24.62 -13.53 9.20
C ASP A 758 23.64 -12.35 9.02
N GLY A 759 22.65 -12.22 9.91
CA GLY A 759 21.63 -11.18 9.86
C GLY A 759 20.63 -11.33 8.70
N ASN A 760 20.65 -12.46 7.99
CA ASN A 760 19.89 -12.65 6.76
C ASN A 760 18.57 -13.36 6.95
N SER A 761 18.44 -14.16 8.00
CA SER A 761 17.24 -14.94 8.28
C SER A 761 16.73 -14.65 9.68
N GLU A 762 15.42 -14.66 9.83
CA GLU A 762 14.76 -14.61 11.14
C GLU A 762 14.26 -15.99 11.52
N VAL A 763 14.33 -16.29 12.80
CA VAL A 763 13.83 -17.55 13.38
C VAL A 763 12.83 -17.21 14.47
N GLN A 764 11.64 -17.79 14.42
CA GLN A 764 10.72 -17.80 15.55
C GLN A 764 10.76 -19.17 16.20
N PHE A 765 11.24 -19.23 17.43
CA PHE A 765 11.17 -20.47 18.22
C PHE A 765 9.72 -20.81 18.56
N GLY A 766 9.42 -22.10 18.49
CA GLY A 766 8.11 -22.61 18.88
C GLY A 766 7.89 -22.51 20.38
N VAL A 767 6.67 -22.25 20.80
CA VAL A 767 6.26 -22.30 22.21
C VAL A 767 5.48 -23.57 22.48
N ILE A 768 5.62 -24.09 23.70
CA ILE A 768 4.89 -25.26 24.15
C ILE A 768 3.46 -24.79 24.49
N GLY A 769 2.45 -25.37 23.82
CA GLY A 769 1.04 -25.08 24.03
C GLY A 769 0.47 -25.68 25.31
#